data_f34946429230edac87aa94890b9c2e2e
#
_entry.id   f34946429230edac87aa94890b9c2e2e
#
_cell.length_a   1.000
_cell.length_b   1.000
_cell.length_c   1.000
_cell.angle_alpha   90.00
_cell.angle_beta   90.00
_cell.angle_gamma   90.00
#
_symmetry.space_group_name_H-M   'P 1'
#
loop_
_entity.id
_entity.type
_entity.pdbx_description
1 polymer ?
#
loop_
_entity_poly.entity_id
_entity_poly.type
_entity_poly.pdbx_seq_one_letter_code
_entity_poly.pdbx_strand_id
1 'polypeptide(L)'
;MEPGGFGFDPEKLWMTTYTDDEEARAIWRNEGVDPEHIQILGMEDNFWTTGGPGPGGPCSEIYVDRGPEYGKEGGPIADENRYIEIWDLVFENYMVDNVKSKTDLHIVGELKHKNIDTGAGLERLAYLLQGKQNIYETDEVFPVIEAAEKLAGVKYGENAEADVKLRVVADHVRSALMIMSDGVRPSNAGRGYVLRRLLRRTIEAMRVLGVVTPVMPELLPVSEAAMEPNYPELANTFHDVSEAAYGEEDAFRRTLTNGIEIFDVAVKKAKEQVAGKQDAQPVVSGDAAFTLHDTYGFPIELTLEMAQDQGVKVDEAKFRELMNEQKSRARQDALKKRHNVDLSEYDDFKNKMQAPIEFLGYTDMTSRSRVIGIMQEGVGSVPAVSAPATVEVILDRTPFYAEAGGQLADQGDIVSDDGAVLEVDDVQKPIKDLIVHQCRLIEGTLVVGAEVTAEIDVERRGAIARSHTATHIVHKALREELGPQATQRGSEDAPNRLRFDFQWSKAPTKSLMSAVEARVNDRLRDNLRVSTQEMKFDDAIALGAMHLFGEKYGDVVRVVTIGDDGWSRELCGGTHVDYAGKIGMVNILSEASVGSGVRRVDALVGQGAYDYNAREHALVSQLSDTLNARPDELAERVNTLLAKLKDSDRKLASMYEAQLAASVPQIIQDAKESNAPVVVAAKNVGHFGSFDVLRKTVMDIRNRLGDDKPVVVALAGVNEDDRPMVAVATNEAARKDGIKAGDLVRGASKMLGGGGGGKPDFAQGGGSDAAQIDAALEALQREAVKA
;
A
#
# COMPACT_ATOMS: atom_id res chain seq x y z
N MET A 1 -30.25 35.97 27.85
CA MET A 1 -31.31 36.83 28.35
C MET A 1 -30.84 38.23 28.66
N GLU A 2 -29.67 38.41 29.23
CA GLU A 2 -29.07 39.74 29.44
C GLU A 2 -28.63 40.40 28.13
N PRO A 3 -28.56 41.77 28.07
CA PRO A 3 -27.99 42.44 26.92
C PRO A 3 -26.54 41.98 26.69
N GLY A 4 -26.30 41.28 25.57
CA GLY A 4 -24.98 40.70 25.22
C GLY A 4 -24.96 39.17 25.26
N GLY A 5 -26.02 38.48 25.72
CA GLY A 5 -26.21 37.03 25.58
C GLY A 5 -26.75 36.64 24.21
N PHE A 6 -26.95 35.35 23.99
CA PHE A 6 -27.46 34.81 22.73
C PHE A 6 -28.92 35.22 22.35
N GLY A 7 -29.71 35.77 23.30
CA GLY A 7 -31.04 36.28 23.03
C GLY A 7 -32.10 35.25 22.81
N PHE A 8 -31.91 34.02 23.28
CA PHE A 8 -33.02 33.01 23.26
C PHE A 8 -34.19 33.42 24.11
N ASP A 9 -35.38 33.11 23.67
CA ASP A 9 -36.60 33.30 24.41
C ASP A 9 -36.63 32.39 25.66
N PRO A 10 -36.77 32.95 26.87
CA PRO A 10 -36.77 32.15 28.10
C PRO A 10 -37.88 31.08 28.13
N GLU A 11 -39.03 31.37 27.52
CA GLU A 11 -40.16 30.44 27.46
C GLU A 11 -39.94 29.21 26.57
N LYS A 12 -38.85 29.26 25.74
CA LYS A 12 -38.40 28.15 24.89
C LYS A 12 -37.27 27.36 25.48
N LEU A 13 -36.71 27.78 26.61
CA LEU A 13 -35.61 27.08 27.25
C LEU A 13 -36.11 26.00 28.20
N TRP A 14 -35.53 24.81 28.06
CA TRP A 14 -35.79 23.68 28.92
C TRP A 14 -34.51 23.22 29.54
N MET A 15 -34.55 22.74 30.78
CA MET A 15 -33.40 22.23 31.51
C MET A 15 -33.61 20.75 31.85
N THR A 16 -32.55 19.98 31.84
CA THR A 16 -32.57 18.63 32.43
C THR A 16 -31.66 18.61 33.64
N THR A 17 -31.96 17.78 34.63
CA THR A 17 -31.12 17.57 35.81
C THR A 17 -31.16 16.12 36.25
N TYR A 18 -30.05 15.67 36.84
CA TYR A 18 -29.96 14.33 37.38
C TYR A 18 -30.94 14.12 38.58
N THR A 19 -31.43 12.88 38.70
CA THR A 19 -32.47 12.50 39.68
C THR A 19 -32.15 12.93 41.08
N ASP A 20 -30.92 12.78 41.55
CA ASP A 20 -30.52 13.09 42.90
C ASP A 20 -29.95 14.52 43.10
N ASP A 21 -29.98 15.37 42.04
CA ASP A 21 -29.41 16.71 42.06
C ASP A 21 -30.46 17.78 42.36
N GLU A 22 -30.90 17.89 43.59
CA GLU A 22 -31.81 18.95 44.05
C GLU A 22 -31.15 20.33 44.09
N GLU A 23 -29.82 20.35 44.21
CA GLU A 23 -29.05 21.61 44.23
C GLU A 23 -29.15 22.32 42.87
N ALA A 24 -28.88 21.59 41.77
CA ALA A 24 -29.04 22.12 40.40
C ALA A 24 -30.47 22.59 40.14
N ARG A 25 -31.47 21.82 40.57
CA ARG A 25 -32.88 22.21 40.41
C ARG A 25 -33.21 23.51 41.15
N ALA A 26 -32.69 23.65 42.38
CA ALA A 26 -32.91 24.87 43.19
C ALA A 26 -32.21 26.07 42.51
N ILE A 27 -31.06 25.91 41.96
CA ILE A 27 -30.33 26.97 41.23
C ILE A 27 -31.14 27.41 40.01
N TRP A 28 -31.61 26.46 39.18
CA TRP A 28 -32.40 26.83 37.99
C TRP A 28 -33.68 27.59 38.32
N ARG A 29 -34.41 27.18 39.40
CA ARG A 29 -35.58 27.93 39.86
C ARG A 29 -35.20 29.35 40.30
N ASN A 30 -34.07 29.52 40.99
CA ASN A 30 -33.59 30.81 41.44
C ASN A 30 -33.15 31.71 40.27
N GLU A 31 -32.61 31.11 39.20
CA GLU A 31 -32.32 31.81 37.94
C GLU A 31 -33.59 32.15 37.12
N GLY A 32 -34.77 31.74 37.56
CA GLY A 32 -36.04 32.10 36.97
C GLY A 32 -36.58 31.13 35.95
N VAL A 33 -36.04 29.92 35.86
CA VAL A 33 -36.55 28.86 35.00
C VAL A 33 -37.87 28.34 35.57
N ASP A 34 -38.89 28.23 34.71
CA ASP A 34 -40.19 27.66 35.13
C ASP A 34 -40.00 26.20 35.61
N PRO A 35 -40.50 25.85 36.79
CA PRO A 35 -40.40 24.46 37.26
C PRO A 35 -40.95 23.41 36.31
N GLU A 36 -41.93 23.74 35.46
CA GLU A 36 -42.49 22.86 34.44
C GLU A 36 -41.51 22.61 33.28
N HIS A 37 -40.50 23.49 33.09
CA HIS A 37 -39.45 23.38 32.09
C HIS A 37 -38.19 22.69 32.64
N ILE A 38 -38.21 22.15 33.87
CA ILE A 38 -37.10 21.40 34.44
C ILE A 38 -37.47 19.91 34.47
N GLN A 39 -36.86 19.10 33.60
CA GLN A 39 -37.06 17.66 33.60
C GLN A 39 -35.99 16.94 34.43
N ILE A 40 -36.42 15.90 35.12
CA ILE A 40 -35.58 15.08 35.98
C ILE A 40 -35.31 13.77 35.26
N LEU A 41 -34.05 13.51 34.96
CA LEU A 41 -33.60 12.35 34.22
C LEU A 41 -32.64 11.47 35.01
N GLY A 42 -32.43 10.24 34.51
CA GLY A 42 -31.57 9.26 35.15
C GLY A 42 -30.10 9.35 34.78
N MET A 43 -29.38 8.32 35.19
CA MET A 43 -27.92 8.21 34.95
C MET A 43 -27.60 8.05 33.46
N GLU A 44 -28.53 7.55 32.67
CA GLU A 44 -28.30 7.37 31.21
C GLU A 44 -28.21 8.71 30.49
N ASP A 45 -28.96 9.70 30.92
CA ASP A 45 -29.06 11.01 30.27
C ASP A 45 -28.19 12.06 31.01
N ASN A 46 -28.36 12.22 32.31
CA ASN A 46 -27.75 13.30 33.11
C ASN A 46 -26.65 12.82 34.06
N PHE A 47 -25.80 11.89 33.63
CA PHE A 47 -24.56 11.56 34.33
C PHE A 47 -23.43 11.42 33.29
N TRP A 48 -22.32 12.12 33.55
CA TRP A 48 -21.19 12.19 32.68
C TRP A 48 -19.94 11.49 33.25
N THR A 49 -19.16 10.88 32.38
CA THR A 49 -17.81 10.33 32.67
C THR A 49 -16.90 10.43 31.44
N THR A 50 -15.60 10.37 31.66
CA THR A 50 -14.60 10.31 30.58
C THR A 50 -14.64 9.00 29.77
N GLY A 51 -15.53 8.07 30.09
CA GLY A 51 -15.56 6.73 29.47
C GLY A 51 -14.50 5.76 29.97
N GLY A 52 -13.76 6.13 31.00
CA GLY A 52 -12.73 5.35 31.69
C GLY A 52 -12.57 5.79 33.16
N PRO A 53 -11.59 5.27 33.88
CA PRO A 53 -11.27 5.75 35.22
C PRO A 53 -10.92 7.23 35.19
N GLY A 54 -11.56 8.03 36.07
CA GLY A 54 -11.36 9.48 36.10
C GLY A 54 -12.47 10.23 36.81
N PRO A 55 -12.54 11.57 36.68
CA PRO A 55 -13.64 12.36 37.23
C PRO A 55 -14.95 12.05 36.48
N GLY A 56 -16.06 12.23 37.20
CA GLY A 56 -17.40 12.11 36.67
C GLY A 56 -18.43 12.67 37.63
N GLY A 57 -19.67 12.77 37.20
CA GLY A 57 -20.73 13.27 38.06
C GLY A 57 -22.02 13.60 37.31
N PRO A 58 -23.05 14.10 38.05
CA PRO A 58 -24.28 14.53 37.45
C PRO A 58 -24.04 15.67 36.43
N CYS A 59 -24.91 15.79 35.43
CA CYS A 59 -24.90 16.93 34.57
C CYS A 59 -26.31 17.56 34.46
N SER A 60 -26.33 18.79 33.96
CA SER A 60 -27.54 19.55 33.66
C SER A 60 -27.40 20.14 32.27
N GLU A 61 -28.37 19.89 31.44
CA GLU A 61 -28.31 20.29 30.03
C GLU A 61 -29.34 21.38 29.74
N ILE A 62 -29.05 22.25 28.80
CA ILE A 62 -29.94 23.31 28.34
C ILE A 62 -30.44 22.97 26.94
N TYR A 63 -31.72 22.97 26.73
CA TYR A 63 -32.41 22.70 25.49
C TYR A 63 -33.18 23.92 24.99
N VAL A 64 -33.39 23.99 23.69
CA VAL A 64 -34.26 24.97 23.03
C VAL A 64 -35.44 24.24 22.40
N ASP A 65 -36.67 24.65 22.73
CA ASP A 65 -37.88 24.25 22.02
C ASP A 65 -37.96 24.96 20.68
N ARG A 66 -37.84 24.24 19.59
CA ARG A 66 -37.92 24.73 18.22
C ARG A 66 -39.36 25.05 17.76
N GLY A 67 -40.33 24.55 18.47
CA GLY A 67 -41.75 24.74 18.15
C GLY A 67 -42.49 23.48 17.70
N PRO A 68 -43.80 23.56 17.61
CA PRO A 68 -44.69 22.38 17.34
C PRO A 68 -44.49 21.77 15.95
N GLU A 69 -43.95 22.50 15.01
CA GLU A 69 -43.62 22.02 13.66
C GLU A 69 -42.49 20.97 13.62
N TYR A 70 -41.72 20.88 14.71
CA TYR A 70 -40.55 19.96 14.80
C TYR A 70 -40.86 18.69 15.58
N GLY A 71 -41.98 18.62 16.30
CA GLY A 71 -42.27 17.42 17.07
C GLY A 71 -43.32 17.61 18.18
N LYS A 72 -43.41 16.60 19.04
CA LYS A 72 -44.35 16.52 20.13
C LYS A 72 -44.01 17.47 21.28
N GLU A 73 -45.04 18.01 21.92
CA GLU A 73 -44.91 18.75 23.17
C GLU A 73 -44.62 17.83 24.34
N GLY A 74 -43.84 18.29 25.34
CA GLY A 74 -43.58 17.55 26.57
C GLY A 74 -42.11 17.56 27.02
N GLY A 75 -41.31 18.49 26.49
CA GLY A 75 -39.93 18.67 26.88
C GLY A 75 -38.90 17.71 26.19
N PRO A 76 -37.61 17.78 26.54
CA PRO A 76 -36.54 17.05 25.92
C PRO A 76 -36.77 15.54 25.75
N ILE A 77 -37.37 14.88 26.75
CA ILE A 77 -37.63 13.43 26.70
C ILE A 77 -38.74 13.05 25.71
N ALA A 78 -39.59 13.98 25.34
CA ALA A 78 -40.79 13.70 24.51
C ALA A 78 -40.40 13.64 23.01
N ASP A 79 -39.47 14.46 22.55
CA ASP A 79 -39.04 14.52 21.15
C ASP A 79 -37.71 15.25 20.96
N GLU A 80 -36.67 14.53 20.60
CA GLU A 80 -35.33 15.05 20.35
C GLU A 80 -35.27 15.97 19.11
N ASN A 81 -36.17 15.87 18.17
CA ASN A 81 -36.20 16.76 16.99
C ASN A 81 -36.74 18.15 17.33
N ARG A 82 -37.68 18.22 18.30
CA ARG A 82 -38.22 19.49 18.75
C ARG A 82 -37.34 20.17 19.79
N TYR A 83 -36.83 19.43 20.76
CA TYR A 83 -36.02 19.95 21.85
C TYR A 83 -34.54 19.65 21.56
N ILE A 84 -33.81 20.68 21.20
CA ILE A 84 -32.36 20.53 20.85
C ILE A 84 -31.51 20.96 22.02
N GLU A 85 -30.70 20.05 22.50
CA GLU A 85 -29.66 20.36 23.47
C GLU A 85 -28.62 21.33 22.86
N ILE A 86 -28.33 22.41 23.55
CA ILE A 86 -27.39 23.45 23.14
C ILE A 86 -26.18 23.57 24.06
N TRP A 87 -26.34 23.14 25.33
CA TRP A 87 -25.29 23.26 26.32
C TRP A 87 -25.40 22.18 27.39
N ASP A 88 -24.27 21.58 27.77
CA ASP A 88 -24.15 20.65 28.86
C ASP A 88 -23.26 21.25 29.98
N LEU A 89 -23.73 21.15 31.24
CA LEU A 89 -23.07 21.59 32.47
C LEU A 89 -22.74 20.34 33.28
N VAL A 90 -21.51 19.91 33.26
CA VAL A 90 -21.05 18.70 33.95
C VAL A 90 -20.49 19.05 35.34
N PHE A 91 -21.03 18.42 36.37
CA PHE A 91 -20.59 18.60 37.76
C PHE A 91 -19.68 17.44 38.15
N GLU A 92 -18.36 17.63 38.02
CA GLU A 92 -17.37 16.62 38.35
C GLU A 92 -17.27 16.49 39.89
N ASN A 93 -18.18 15.72 40.45
CA ASN A 93 -18.27 15.51 41.92
C ASN A 93 -17.57 14.27 42.40
N TYR A 94 -17.37 13.27 41.53
CA TYR A 94 -16.93 11.94 41.91
C TYR A 94 -15.70 11.48 41.14
N MET A 95 -14.91 10.60 41.77
CA MET A 95 -13.94 9.75 41.09
C MET A 95 -14.65 8.44 40.74
N VAL A 96 -14.58 8.02 39.47
CA VAL A 96 -15.18 6.79 38.98
C VAL A 96 -14.12 5.84 38.43
N ASP A 97 -14.39 4.54 38.53
CA ASP A 97 -13.58 3.48 37.91
C ASP A 97 -14.50 2.35 37.36
N ASN A 98 -13.89 1.31 36.80
CA ASN A 98 -14.60 0.16 36.22
C ASN A 98 -15.76 0.55 35.27
N VAL A 99 -15.59 1.62 34.50
CA VAL A 99 -16.60 2.14 33.59
C VAL A 99 -16.78 1.18 32.39
N LYS A 100 -17.94 0.47 32.35
CA LYS A 100 -18.34 -0.41 31.27
C LYS A 100 -19.40 0.23 30.36
N SER A 101 -20.27 1.06 30.96
CA SER A 101 -21.26 1.88 30.24
C SER A 101 -21.59 3.12 31.06
N LYS A 102 -22.42 4.03 30.57
CA LYS A 102 -22.90 5.21 31.33
C LYS A 102 -23.58 4.82 32.64
N THR A 103 -24.23 3.66 32.71
CA THR A 103 -25.00 3.17 33.89
C THR A 103 -24.32 2.02 34.63
N ASP A 104 -23.23 1.43 34.11
CA ASP A 104 -22.47 0.37 34.74
C ASP A 104 -21.03 0.87 35.01
N LEU A 105 -20.90 1.56 36.12
CA LEU A 105 -19.65 2.14 36.61
C LEU A 105 -19.61 2.05 38.14
N HIS A 106 -18.41 2.17 38.71
CA HIS A 106 -18.23 2.21 40.14
C HIS A 106 -17.77 3.60 40.59
N ILE A 107 -18.51 4.21 41.53
CA ILE A 107 -18.16 5.48 42.17
C ILE A 107 -17.21 5.18 43.35
N VAL A 108 -15.94 5.56 43.22
CA VAL A 108 -14.90 5.34 44.22
C VAL A 108 -15.10 6.25 45.43
N GLY A 109 -15.59 7.49 45.21
CA GLY A 109 -15.83 8.48 46.24
C GLY A 109 -15.93 9.89 45.68
N GLU A 110 -16.19 10.85 46.59
CA GLU A 110 -16.22 12.27 46.20
C GLU A 110 -14.83 12.84 45.94
N LEU A 111 -14.73 13.74 44.95
CA LEU A 111 -13.54 14.52 44.68
C LEU A 111 -13.31 15.54 45.82
N LYS A 112 -12.05 15.76 46.19
CA LYS A 112 -11.67 16.78 47.20
C LYS A 112 -12.04 18.19 46.76
N HIS A 113 -11.95 18.46 45.48
CA HIS A 113 -12.33 19.70 44.84
C HIS A 113 -13.34 19.35 43.73
N LYS A 114 -14.58 19.83 43.91
CA LYS A 114 -15.61 19.70 42.89
C LYS A 114 -15.29 20.70 41.77
N ASN A 115 -15.45 20.28 40.53
CA ASN A 115 -15.26 21.10 39.36
C ASN A 115 -16.55 21.14 38.54
N ILE A 116 -16.66 22.17 37.73
CA ILE A 116 -17.71 22.28 36.70
C ILE A 116 -17.01 22.40 35.37
N ASP A 117 -17.29 21.46 34.48
CA ASP A 117 -16.92 21.53 33.09
C ASP A 117 -18.17 21.84 32.27
N THR A 118 -18.04 22.58 31.18
CA THR A 118 -19.19 22.90 30.37
C THR A 118 -18.88 22.76 28.88
N GLY A 119 -19.83 22.24 28.11
CA GLY A 119 -19.73 22.08 26.67
C GLY A 119 -20.94 22.61 25.93
N ALA A 120 -20.72 23.43 24.89
CA ALA A 120 -21.79 23.93 24.05
C ALA A 120 -21.52 23.52 22.59
N GLY A 121 -22.55 23.09 21.88
CA GLY A 121 -22.46 22.80 20.44
C GLY A 121 -22.42 24.09 19.63
N LEU A 122 -21.25 24.50 19.12
CA LEU A 122 -21.14 25.73 18.33
C LEU A 122 -22.11 25.72 17.14
N GLU A 123 -22.14 24.66 16.38
CA GLU A 123 -23.02 24.55 15.20
C GLU A 123 -24.50 24.48 15.58
N ARG A 124 -24.84 23.90 16.76
CA ARG A 124 -26.20 23.90 17.30
C ARG A 124 -26.66 25.31 17.64
N LEU A 125 -25.82 26.07 18.31
CA LEU A 125 -26.08 27.49 18.58
C LEU A 125 -26.16 28.31 17.30
N ALA A 126 -25.21 28.11 16.37
CA ALA A 126 -25.13 28.86 15.13
C ALA A 126 -26.40 28.72 14.28
N TYR A 127 -26.85 27.48 14.00
CA TYR A 127 -28.02 27.31 13.15
C TYR A 127 -29.30 27.85 13.78
N LEU A 128 -29.48 27.76 15.10
CA LEU A 128 -30.61 28.32 15.81
C LEU A 128 -30.61 29.85 15.75
N LEU A 129 -29.46 30.48 15.98
CA LEU A 129 -29.32 31.94 15.90
C LEU A 129 -29.45 32.47 14.48
N GLN A 130 -28.99 31.71 13.47
CA GLN A 130 -29.18 32.04 12.05
C GLN A 130 -30.57 31.73 11.51
N GLY A 131 -31.46 31.14 12.33
CA GLY A 131 -32.81 30.76 11.94
C GLY A 131 -32.86 29.66 10.89
N LYS A 132 -31.87 28.76 10.90
CA LYS A 132 -31.74 27.63 9.97
C LYS A 132 -32.44 26.38 10.51
N GLN A 133 -32.64 25.39 9.62
CA GLN A 133 -33.33 24.14 9.99
C GLN A 133 -32.41 23.11 10.65
N ASN A 134 -31.11 23.17 10.30
CA ASN A 134 -30.12 22.22 10.78
C ASN A 134 -28.70 22.81 10.65
N ILE A 135 -27.71 22.11 11.22
CA ILE A 135 -26.30 22.55 11.23
C ILE A 135 -25.67 22.69 9.83
N TYR A 136 -26.16 21.95 8.85
CA TYR A 136 -25.63 21.94 7.47
C TYR A 136 -26.01 23.21 6.69
N GLU A 137 -26.96 23.98 7.18
CA GLU A 137 -27.40 25.24 6.55
C GLU A 137 -26.72 26.47 7.11
N THR A 138 -25.77 26.29 8.03
CA THR A 138 -24.96 27.39 8.59
C THR A 138 -23.99 27.96 7.55
N ASP A 139 -23.59 29.18 7.77
CA ASP A 139 -22.69 29.93 6.90
C ASP A 139 -21.29 29.28 6.71
N GLU A 140 -20.81 28.48 7.67
CA GLU A 140 -19.56 27.74 7.57
C GLU A 140 -19.68 26.41 6.81
N VAL A 141 -20.85 25.78 6.82
CA VAL A 141 -21.02 24.42 6.25
C VAL A 141 -21.69 24.48 4.87
N PHE A 142 -22.68 25.36 4.71
CA PHE A 142 -23.49 25.42 3.51
C PHE A 142 -22.72 25.71 2.21
N PRO A 143 -21.61 26.46 2.21
CA PRO A 143 -20.83 26.68 1.00
C PRO A 143 -20.35 25.40 0.32
N VAL A 144 -20.03 24.35 1.12
CA VAL A 144 -19.64 23.04 0.58
C VAL A 144 -20.84 22.34 -0.10
N ILE A 145 -22.04 22.48 0.49
CA ILE A 145 -23.29 21.99 -0.14
C ILE A 145 -23.53 22.69 -1.47
N GLU A 146 -23.40 24.03 -1.53
CA GLU A 146 -23.56 24.81 -2.77
C GLU A 146 -22.55 24.38 -3.87
N ALA A 147 -21.31 24.07 -3.48
CA ALA A 147 -20.32 23.56 -4.42
C ALA A 147 -20.70 22.16 -4.92
N ALA A 148 -21.15 21.28 -4.02
CA ALA A 148 -21.62 19.93 -4.37
C ALA A 148 -22.88 19.94 -5.26
N GLU A 149 -23.84 20.85 -5.00
CA GLU A 149 -25.02 21.08 -5.84
C GLU A 149 -24.61 21.41 -7.28
N LYS A 150 -23.68 22.35 -7.45
CA LYS A 150 -23.19 22.79 -8.77
C LYS A 150 -22.54 21.64 -9.54
N LEU A 151 -21.74 20.82 -8.86
CA LEU A 151 -21.08 19.66 -9.46
C LEU A 151 -22.09 18.57 -9.88
N ALA A 152 -23.08 18.32 -9.05
CA ALA A 152 -24.07 17.26 -9.25
C ALA A 152 -25.27 17.69 -10.09
N GLY A 153 -25.50 18.99 -10.25
CA GLY A 153 -26.68 19.52 -10.96
C GLY A 153 -27.99 19.28 -10.18
N VAL A 154 -27.93 19.16 -8.86
CA VAL A 154 -29.08 18.98 -7.96
C VAL A 154 -29.24 20.19 -7.05
N LYS A 155 -30.41 20.32 -6.40
CA LYS A 155 -30.68 21.39 -5.44
C LYS A 155 -31.02 20.79 -4.08
N TYR A 156 -30.38 21.30 -3.02
CA TYR A 156 -30.69 21.00 -1.63
C TYR A 156 -32.10 21.48 -1.27
N GLY A 157 -32.83 20.64 -0.57
CA GLY A 157 -34.23 20.89 -0.20
C GLY A 157 -35.28 20.43 -1.23
N GLU A 158 -34.88 19.96 -2.43
CA GLU A 158 -35.82 19.47 -3.44
C GLU A 158 -36.00 17.94 -3.41
N ASN A 159 -35.01 17.21 -2.93
CA ASN A 159 -35.03 15.73 -2.87
C ASN A 159 -34.35 15.24 -1.58
N ALA A 160 -35.10 14.58 -0.71
CA ALA A 160 -34.62 14.09 0.59
C ALA A 160 -33.46 13.11 0.48
N GLU A 161 -33.38 12.25 -0.54
CA GLU A 161 -32.24 11.31 -0.74
C GLU A 161 -31.00 12.06 -1.18
N ALA A 162 -31.14 13.04 -2.06
CA ALA A 162 -30.04 13.90 -2.48
C ALA A 162 -29.51 14.76 -1.30
N ASP A 163 -30.43 15.31 -0.48
CA ASP A 163 -30.09 16.11 0.69
C ASP A 163 -29.22 15.32 1.69
N VAL A 164 -29.54 14.05 1.93
CA VAL A 164 -28.74 13.18 2.78
C VAL A 164 -27.30 13.06 2.23
N LYS A 165 -27.14 12.83 0.93
CA LYS A 165 -25.82 12.71 0.30
C LYS A 165 -25.05 14.04 0.34
N LEU A 166 -25.71 15.17 0.11
CA LEU A 166 -25.11 16.50 0.19
C LEU A 166 -24.65 16.83 1.62
N ARG A 167 -25.41 16.46 2.66
CA ARG A 167 -25.01 16.60 4.06
C ARG A 167 -23.80 15.74 4.39
N VAL A 168 -23.79 14.48 3.93
CA VAL A 168 -22.60 13.60 4.07
C VAL A 168 -21.37 14.23 3.45
N VAL A 169 -21.50 14.83 2.26
CA VAL A 169 -20.37 15.49 1.59
C VAL A 169 -19.85 16.64 2.43
N ALA A 170 -20.71 17.56 2.89
CA ALA A 170 -20.31 18.72 3.66
C ALA A 170 -19.66 18.36 5.00
N ASP A 171 -20.27 17.42 5.74
CA ASP A 171 -19.74 16.90 7.00
C ASP A 171 -18.36 16.27 6.84
N HIS A 172 -18.22 15.39 5.85
CA HIS A 172 -17.01 14.61 5.67
C HIS A 172 -15.84 15.40 5.07
N VAL A 173 -16.11 16.35 4.16
CA VAL A 173 -15.08 17.23 3.60
C VAL A 173 -14.47 18.11 4.69
N ARG A 174 -15.33 18.75 5.51
CA ARG A 174 -14.91 19.59 6.65
C ARG A 174 -14.10 18.79 7.66
N SER A 175 -14.61 17.64 8.09
CA SER A 175 -13.96 16.77 9.05
C SER A 175 -12.61 16.24 8.52
N ALA A 176 -12.56 15.83 7.24
CA ALA A 176 -11.33 15.34 6.62
C ALA A 176 -10.27 16.45 6.51
N LEU A 177 -10.67 17.68 6.17
CA LEU A 177 -9.76 18.83 6.12
C LEU A 177 -9.06 19.04 7.47
N MET A 178 -9.84 19.12 8.56
CA MET A 178 -9.31 19.35 9.90
C MET A 178 -8.40 18.21 10.37
N ILE A 179 -8.86 16.96 10.24
CA ILE A 179 -8.09 15.77 10.61
C ILE A 179 -6.75 15.71 9.86
N MET A 180 -6.74 16.08 8.58
CA MET A 180 -5.50 16.11 7.79
C MET A 180 -4.60 17.27 8.16
N SER A 181 -5.16 18.44 8.50
CA SER A 181 -4.42 19.58 9.00
C SER A 181 -3.68 19.26 10.30
N ASP A 182 -4.30 18.47 11.18
CA ASP A 182 -3.69 17.94 12.41
C ASP A 182 -2.63 16.83 12.14
N GLY A 183 -2.26 16.60 10.89
CA GLY A 183 -1.17 15.69 10.51
C GLY A 183 -1.58 14.24 10.28
N VAL A 184 -2.85 13.86 10.41
CA VAL A 184 -3.32 12.51 10.09
C VAL A 184 -3.32 12.33 8.56
N ARG A 185 -2.89 11.17 8.09
CA ARG A 185 -2.92 10.81 6.65
C ARG A 185 -3.75 9.55 6.43
N PRO A 186 -4.39 9.40 5.25
CA PRO A 186 -5.17 8.21 4.93
C PRO A 186 -4.33 6.92 5.04
N SER A 187 -4.83 5.93 5.77
CA SER A 187 -4.14 4.66 5.98
C SER A 187 -5.12 3.49 6.17
N ASN A 188 -4.60 2.26 6.34
CA ASN A 188 -5.42 1.05 6.51
C ASN A 188 -5.76 0.75 7.98
N ALA A 189 -5.29 1.53 8.94
CA ALA A 189 -5.50 1.27 10.36
C ALA A 189 -5.63 2.57 11.17
N GLY A 190 -6.18 2.48 12.37
CA GLY A 190 -6.28 3.57 13.33
C GLY A 190 -7.02 4.80 12.79
N ARG A 191 -6.56 5.99 13.18
CA ARG A 191 -7.17 7.28 12.76
C ARG A 191 -7.12 7.51 11.25
N GLY A 192 -6.05 7.07 10.58
CA GLY A 192 -5.95 7.19 9.13
C GLY A 192 -6.95 6.34 8.37
N TYR A 193 -7.42 5.22 8.93
CA TYR A 193 -8.51 4.45 8.37
C TYR A 193 -9.85 5.21 8.43
N VAL A 194 -10.12 5.87 9.57
CA VAL A 194 -11.32 6.70 9.72
C VAL A 194 -11.32 7.82 8.68
N LEU A 195 -10.21 8.56 8.58
CA LEU A 195 -10.03 9.61 7.57
C LEU A 195 -10.24 9.08 6.14
N ARG A 196 -9.61 7.96 5.79
CA ARG A 196 -9.78 7.33 4.48
C ARG A 196 -11.25 7.02 4.19
N ARG A 197 -11.97 6.54 5.19
CA ARG A 197 -13.41 6.25 5.08
C ARG A 197 -14.23 7.52 4.80
N LEU A 198 -13.93 8.63 5.49
CA LEU A 198 -14.62 9.92 5.25
C LEU A 198 -14.43 10.39 3.81
N LEU A 199 -13.18 10.41 3.31
CA LEU A 199 -12.87 10.80 1.94
C LEU A 199 -13.60 9.91 0.92
N ARG A 200 -13.55 8.60 1.10
CA ARG A 200 -14.19 7.64 0.18
C ARG A 200 -15.70 7.73 0.19
N ARG A 201 -16.32 7.97 1.34
CA ARG A 201 -17.78 8.20 1.44
C ARG A 201 -18.20 9.49 0.74
N THR A 202 -17.39 10.55 0.82
CA THR A 202 -17.63 11.78 0.05
C THR A 202 -17.63 11.51 -1.45
N ILE A 203 -16.62 10.82 -1.95
CA ILE A 203 -16.48 10.48 -3.37
C ILE A 203 -17.66 9.62 -3.83
N GLU A 204 -18.08 8.64 -3.02
CA GLU A 204 -19.20 7.77 -3.32
C GLU A 204 -20.54 8.53 -3.28
N ALA A 205 -20.75 9.39 -2.29
CA ALA A 205 -21.97 10.21 -2.21
C ALA A 205 -22.11 11.09 -3.47
N MET A 206 -21.03 11.72 -3.92
CA MET A 206 -21.06 12.51 -5.15
C MET A 206 -21.26 11.65 -6.40
N ARG A 207 -20.70 10.43 -6.43
CA ARG A 207 -20.93 9.47 -7.51
C ARG A 207 -22.40 9.05 -7.60
N VAL A 208 -23.04 8.79 -6.47
CA VAL A 208 -24.49 8.49 -6.40
C VAL A 208 -25.31 9.65 -6.93
N LEU A 209 -24.89 10.89 -6.68
CA LEU A 209 -25.48 12.10 -7.27
C LEU A 209 -25.14 12.31 -8.75
N GLY A 210 -24.39 11.39 -9.40
CA GLY A 210 -24.10 11.40 -10.82
C GLY A 210 -22.76 12.05 -11.21
N VAL A 211 -21.93 12.46 -10.26
CA VAL A 211 -20.64 13.09 -10.55
C VAL A 211 -19.57 12.03 -10.82
N VAL A 212 -19.03 12.01 -12.04
CA VAL A 212 -18.00 11.04 -12.48
C VAL A 212 -16.59 11.65 -12.57
N THR A 213 -16.45 12.95 -12.34
CA THR A 213 -15.18 13.68 -12.32
C THR A 213 -14.60 13.73 -10.91
N PRO A 214 -13.30 14.03 -10.70
CA PRO A 214 -12.74 14.28 -9.37
C PRO A 214 -13.51 15.39 -8.64
N VAL A 215 -13.78 15.19 -7.35
CA VAL A 215 -14.62 16.08 -6.53
C VAL A 215 -13.81 16.80 -5.44
N MET A 216 -12.75 16.20 -4.91
CA MET A 216 -11.95 16.83 -3.86
C MET A 216 -11.30 18.15 -4.31
N PRO A 217 -10.79 18.29 -5.55
CA PRO A 217 -10.23 19.57 -6.02
C PRO A 217 -11.24 20.72 -6.04
N GLU A 218 -12.54 20.41 -6.12
CA GLU A 218 -13.61 21.43 -6.15
C GLU A 218 -14.21 21.69 -4.76
N LEU A 219 -14.28 20.67 -3.90
CA LEU A 219 -14.95 20.76 -2.60
C LEU A 219 -14.01 21.21 -1.48
N LEU A 220 -12.78 20.70 -1.45
CA LEU A 220 -11.84 20.94 -0.36
C LEU A 220 -11.42 22.41 -0.24
N PRO A 221 -11.12 23.15 -1.35
CA PRO A 221 -10.81 24.58 -1.28
C PRO A 221 -11.97 25.44 -0.77
N VAL A 222 -13.21 25.02 -1.04
CA VAL A 222 -14.39 25.74 -0.54
C VAL A 222 -14.52 25.57 0.97
N SER A 223 -14.27 24.36 1.48
CA SER A 223 -14.26 24.11 2.93
C SER A 223 -13.12 24.85 3.63
N GLU A 224 -11.94 24.87 3.03
CA GLU A 224 -10.80 25.63 3.56
C GLU A 224 -11.10 27.12 3.64
N ALA A 225 -11.61 27.73 2.58
CA ALA A 225 -11.94 29.13 2.56
C ALA A 225 -13.04 29.53 3.57
N ALA A 226 -14.00 28.61 3.87
CA ALA A 226 -15.02 28.84 4.89
C ALA A 226 -14.44 28.76 6.32
N MET A 227 -13.44 27.92 6.54
CA MET A 227 -12.91 27.66 7.89
C MET A 227 -11.64 28.46 8.22
N GLU A 228 -10.83 28.87 7.23
CA GLU A 228 -9.57 29.61 7.41
C GLU A 228 -9.70 30.85 8.31
N PRO A 229 -10.77 31.65 8.24
CA PRO A 229 -10.92 32.80 9.13
C PRO A 229 -10.86 32.49 10.62
N ASN A 230 -11.31 31.29 11.01
CA ASN A 230 -11.32 30.81 12.40
C ASN A 230 -10.14 29.87 12.71
N TYR A 231 -9.53 29.27 11.67
CA TYR A 231 -8.42 28.32 11.73
C TYR A 231 -7.30 28.71 10.76
N PRO A 232 -6.57 29.80 11.02
CA PRO A 232 -5.60 30.36 10.08
C PRO A 232 -4.41 29.43 9.78
N GLU A 233 -4.17 28.40 10.61
CA GLU A 233 -3.19 27.34 10.36
C GLU A 233 -3.50 26.51 9.10
N LEU A 234 -4.76 26.48 8.67
CA LEU A 234 -5.17 25.78 7.44
C LEU A 234 -4.41 26.30 6.22
N ALA A 235 -4.19 27.62 6.10
CA ALA A 235 -3.42 28.21 5.00
C ALA A 235 -2.01 27.60 4.87
N ASN A 236 -1.38 27.24 5.99
CA ASN A 236 -0.04 26.68 6.00
C ASN A 236 -0.01 25.17 5.65
N THR A 237 -1.09 24.45 5.93
CA THR A 237 -1.18 23.00 5.76
C THR A 237 -1.93 22.59 4.50
N PHE A 238 -2.72 23.50 3.90
CA PHE A 238 -3.67 23.17 2.83
C PHE A 238 -3.02 22.53 1.60
N HIS A 239 -1.82 22.96 1.22
CA HIS A 239 -1.11 22.35 0.10
C HIS A 239 -0.88 20.84 0.32
N ASP A 240 -0.36 20.47 1.47
CA ASP A 240 -0.08 19.07 1.82
C ASP A 240 -1.36 18.26 2.04
N VAL A 241 -2.40 18.88 2.59
CA VAL A 241 -3.73 18.31 2.79
C VAL A 241 -4.38 18.00 1.44
N SER A 242 -4.38 18.97 0.53
CA SER A 242 -4.99 18.83 -0.80
C SER A 242 -4.28 17.75 -1.63
N GLU A 243 -2.95 17.70 -1.66
CA GLU A 243 -2.19 16.66 -2.34
C GLU A 243 -2.52 15.26 -1.81
N ALA A 244 -2.66 15.10 -0.49
CA ALA A 244 -3.02 13.84 0.14
C ALA A 244 -4.46 13.41 -0.20
N ALA A 245 -5.42 14.33 -0.14
CA ALA A 245 -6.82 14.06 -0.46
C ALA A 245 -7.02 13.73 -1.95
N TYR A 246 -6.39 14.49 -2.85
CA TYR A 246 -6.48 14.26 -4.30
C TYR A 246 -5.82 12.93 -4.68
N GLY A 247 -4.69 12.59 -4.07
CA GLY A 247 -4.02 11.31 -4.26
C GLY A 247 -4.86 10.11 -3.78
N GLU A 248 -5.55 10.23 -2.64
CA GLU A 248 -6.48 9.20 -2.15
C GLU A 248 -7.70 9.07 -3.07
N GLU A 249 -8.26 10.18 -3.58
CA GLU A 249 -9.35 10.16 -4.55
C GLU A 249 -8.93 9.45 -5.84
N ASP A 250 -7.79 9.80 -6.42
CA ASP A 250 -7.27 9.16 -7.64
C ASP A 250 -7.07 7.65 -7.45
N ALA A 251 -6.53 7.24 -6.30
CA ALA A 251 -6.35 5.83 -5.98
C ALA A 251 -7.69 5.11 -5.81
N PHE A 252 -8.64 5.75 -5.12
CA PHE A 252 -9.95 5.15 -4.87
C PHE A 252 -10.80 5.07 -6.14
N ARG A 253 -10.75 6.05 -7.02
CA ARG A 253 -11.48 6.01 -8.31
C ARG A 253 -11.02 4.85 -9.19
N ARG A 254 -9.73 4.54 -9.20
CA ARG A 254 -9.21 3.32 -9.86
C ARG A 254 -9.78 2.04 -9.22
N THR A 255 -9.84 2.00 -7.89
CA THR A 255 -10.45 0.88 -7.14
C THR A 255 -11.94 0.74 -7.43
N LEU A 256 -12.67 1.85 -7.46
CA LEU A 256 -14.11 1.88 -7.77
C LEU A 256 -14.41 1.31 -9.15
N THR A 257 -13.65 1.72 -10.19
CA THR A 257 -13.86 1.25 -11.55
C THR A 257 -13.80 -0.28 -11.65
N ASN A 258 -12.84 -0.91 -10.97
CA ASN A 258 -12.68 -2.36 -10.98
C ASN A 258 -13.63 -3.06 -9.98
N GLY A 259 -13.86 -2.45 -8.80
CA GLY A 259 -14.65 -3.06 -7.72
C GLY A 259 -16.15 -3.06 -7.99
N ILE A 260 -16.67 -2.01 -8.65
CA ILE A 260 -18.11 -1.90 -8.96
C ILE A 260 -18.58 -3.02 -9.88
N GLU A 261 -17.84 -3.34 -10.94
CA GLU A 261 -18.20 -4.44 -11.84
C GLU A 261 -18.31 -5.78 -11.10
N ILE A 262 -17.36 -6.04 -10.18
CA ILE A 262 -17.35 -7.26 -9.37
C ILE A 262 -18.50 -7.27 -8.37
N PHE A 263 -18.76 -6.12 -7.74
CA PHE A 263 -19.88 -5.94 -6.82
C PHE A 263 -21.21 -6.17 -7.53
N ASP A 264 -21.43 -5.58 -8.70
CA ASP A 264 -22.67 -5.73 -9.48
C ASP A 264 -22.89 -7.20 -9.89
N VAL A 265 -21.81 -7.93 -10.25
CA VAL A 265 -21.89 -9.39 -10.51
C VAL A 265 -22.30 -10.14 -9.24
N ALA A 266 -21.76 -9.78 -8.08
CA ALA A 266 -22.11 -10.40 -6.81
C ALA A 266 -23.57 -10.13 -6.42
N VAL A 267 -24.05 -8.90 -6.59
CA VAL A 267 -25.45 -8.50 -6.36
C VAL A 267 -26.40 -9.22 -7.32
N LYS A 268 -26.08 -9.27 -8.60
CA LYS A 268 -26.87 -10.00 -9.60
C LYS A 268 -27.01 -11.48 -9.20
N LYS A 269 -25.91 -12.13 -8.83
CA LYS A 269 -25.91 -13.51 -8.34
C LYS A 269 -26.77 -13.68 -7.09
N ALA A 270 -26.69 -12.75 -6.14
CA ALA A 270 -27.51 -12.76 -4.94
C ALA A 270 -29.01 -12.66 -5.26
N LYS A 271 -29.41 -11.76 -6.17
CA LYS A 271 -30.80 -11.61 -6.63
C LYS A 271 -31.30 -12.84 -7.40
N GLU A 272 -30.46 -13.46 -8.23
CA GLU A 272 -30.79 -14.68 -8.96
C GLU A 272 -31.04 -15.87 -8.02
N GLN A 273 -30.29 -16.00 -6.92
CA GLN A 273 -30.45 -17.10 -5.94
C GLN A 273 -31.80 -17.10 -5.20
N VAL A 274 -32.43 -15.95 -5.10
CA VAL A 274 -33.75 -15.79 -4.46
C VAL A 274 -34.87 -15.61 -5.45
N ALA A 275 -34.61 -15.55 -6.74
CA ALA A 275 -35.60 -15.42 -7.77
C ALA A 275 -36.66 -16.54 -7.69
N GLY A 276 -37.92 -16.19 -7.55
CA GLY A 276 -39.04 -17.12 -7.40
C GLY A 276 -39.29 -17.67 -5.99
N LYS A 277 -38.55 -17.20 -4.97
CA LYS A 277 -38.81 -17.53 -3.56
C LYS A 277 -39.56 -16.38 -2.89
N GLN A 278 -40.79 -16.61 -2.41
CA GLN A 278 -41.53 -15.62 -1.66
C GLN A 278 -40.82 -15.33 -0.32
N ASP A 279 -40.61 -14.06 0.02
CA ASP A 279 -39.99 -13.54 1.26
C ASP A 279 -38.49 -13.80 1.46
N ALA A 280 -37.75 -14.28 0.42
CA ALA A 280 -36.33 -14.44 0.52
C ALA A 280 -35.56 -13.14 0.18
N GLN A 281 -34.81 -12.59 1.14
CA GLN A 281 -33.97 -11.41 0.93
C GLN A 281 -32.67 -11.79 0.24
N PRO A 282 -32.24 -11.12 -0.85
CA PRO A 282 -30.97 -11.43 -1.51
C PRO A 282 -29.78 -11.03 -0.62
N VAL A 283 -28.76 -11.89 -0.58
CA VAL A 283 -27.58 -11.70 0.27
C VAL A 283 -26.32 -11.89 -0.57
N VAL A 284 -25.45 -10.88 -0.61
CA VAL A 284 -24.08 -10.99 -1.15
C VAL A 284 -23.26 -11.87 -0.21
N SER A 285 -22.58 -12.87 -0.73
CA SER A 285 -21.79 -13.79 0.11
C SER A 285 -20.59 -13.10 0.78
N GLY A 286 -20.24 -13.55 1.99
CA GLY A 286 -19.07 -13.05 2.71
C GLY A 286 -17.77 -13.29 1.96
N ASP A 287 -17.67 -14.35 1.14
CA ASP A 287 -16.50 -14.58 0.26
C ASP A 287 -16.35 -13.51 -0.82
N ALA A 288 -17.48 -13.08 -1.43
CA ALA A 288 -17.46 -11.98 -2.41
C ALA A 288 -17.07 -10.65 -1.75
N ALA A 289 -17.63 -10.36 -0.58
CA ALA A 289 -17.29 -9.17 0.19
C ALA A 289 -15.83 -9.19 0.65
N PHE A 290 -15.31 -10.35 1.05
CA PHE A 290 -13.90 -10.52 1.41
C PHE A 290 -12.98 -10.31 0.19
N THR A 291 -13.32 -10.86 -0.96
CA THR A 291 -12.56 -10.65 -2.20
C THR A 291 -12.52 -9.19 -2.61
N LEU A 292 -13.66 -8.48 -2.53
CA LEU A 292 -13.74 -7.04 -2.77
C LEU A 292 -12.83 -6.26 -1.84
N HIS A 293 -12.83 -6.61 -0.55
CA HIS A 293 -12.01 -5.94 0.45
C HIS A 293 -10.51 -6.24 0.33
N ASP A 294 -10.14 -7.53 0.29
CA ASP A 294 -8.75 -7.98 0.37
C ASP A 294 -7.99 -7.79 -0.94
N THR A 295 -8.62 -8.16 -2.05
CA THR A 295 -7.96 -8.16 -3.38
C THR A 295 -8.08 -6.82 -4.08
N TYR A 296 -9.25 -6.18 -3.97
CA TYR A 296 -9.54 -4.94 -4.68
C TYR A 296 -9.52 -3.69 -3.80
N GLY A 297 -9.29 -3.83 -2.49
CA GLY A 297 -9.23 -2.70 -1.55
C GLY A 297 -10.55 -1.95 -1.38
N PHE A 298 -11.68 -2.61 -1.65
CA PHE A 298 -13.02 -2.04 -1.55
C PHE A 298 -13.50 -2.14 -0.08
N PRO A 299 -13.72 -1.02 0.63
CA PRO A 299 -14.07 -1.09 2.05
C PRO A 299 -15.38 -1.86 2.28
N ILE A 300 -15.41 -2.66 3.34
CA ILE A 300 -16.63 -3.44 3.66
C ILE A 300 -17.84 -2.53 3.92
N GLU A 301 -17.63 -1.40 4.55
CA GLU A 301 -18.68 -0.42 4.84
C GLU A 301 -19.30 0.11 3.54
N LEU A 302 -18.48 0.36 2.53
CA LEU A 302 -18.96 0.76 1.22
C LEU A 302 -19.74 -0.36 0.53
N THR A 303 -19.26 -1.60 0.67
CA THR A 303 -19.98 -2.79 0.18
C THR A 303 -21.36 -2.91 0.84
N LEU A 304 -21.46 -2.64 2.14
CA LEU A 304 -22.73 -2.65 2.90
C LEU A 304 -23.67 -1.55 2.44
N GLU A 305 -23.19 -0.31 2.30
CA GLU A 305 -23.99 0.83 1.84
C GLU A 305 -24.54 0.59 0.43
N MET A 306 -23.68 0.21 -0.50
CA MET A 306 -24.09 -0.07 -1.89
C MET A 306 -25.05 -1.26 -1.98
N ALA A 307 -24.89 -2.27 -1.13
CA ALA A 307 -25.80 -3.40 -1.05
C ALA A 307 -27.19 -2.95 -0.53
N GLN A 308 -27.21 -2.12 0.50
CA GLN A 308 -28.44 -1.54 1.03
C GLN A 308 -29.16 -0.68 -0.01
N ASP A 309 -28.45 0.19 -0.73
CA ASP A 309 -28.99 1.02 -1.81
C ASP A 309 -29.62 0.18 -2.94
N GLN A 310 -29.10 -1.04 -3.16
CA GLN A 310 -29.67 -2.01 -4.14
C GLN A 310 -30.69 -3.01 -3.55
N GLY A 311 -31.08 -2.84 -2.28
CA GLY A 311 -32.04 -3.71 -1.58
C GLY A 311 -31.49 -5.12 -1.29
N VAL A 312 -30.19 -5.26 -1.11
CA VAL A 312 -29.48 -6.52 -0.87
C VAL A 312 -28.76 -6.48 0.47
N LYS A 313 -28.69 -7.58 1.21
CA LYS A 313 -27.84 -7.71 2.42
C LYS A 313 -26.47 -8.26 2.06
N VAL A 314 -25.55 -8.16 3.00
CA VAL A 314 -24.21 -8.77 2.92
C VAL A 314 -24.03 -9.75 4.09
N ASP A 315 -23.42 -10.90 3.85
CA ASP A 315 -23.05 -11.86 4.90
C ASP A 315 -21.78 -11.37 5.64
N GLU A 316 -22.02 -10.44 6.58
CA GLU A 316 -20.95 -9.87 7.43
C GLU A 316 -20.32 -10.92 8.36
N ALA A 317 -21.08 -11.92 8.80
CA ALA A 317 -20.56 -12.95 9.71
C ALA A 317 -19.47 -13.76 9.03
N LYS A 318 -19.71 -14.22 7.80
CA LYS A 318 -18.72 -14.92 7.00
C LYS A 318 -17.56 -14.03 6.59
N PHE A 319 -17.80 -12.77 6.25
CA PHE A 319 -16.72 -11.79 5.99
C PHE A 319 -15.79 -11.66 7.19
N ARG A 320 -16.35 -11.46 8.42
CA ARG A 320 -15.56 -11.33 9.65
C ARG A 320 -14.77 -12.61 9.97
N GLU A 321 -15.36 -13.78 9.73
CA GLU A 321 -14.67 -15.06 9.86
C GLU A 321 -13.41 -15.11 8.96
N LEU A 322 -13.55 -14.83 7.67
CA LEU A 322 -12.46 -14.81 6.70
C LEU A 322 -11.37 -13.80 7.04
N MET A 323 -11.75 -12.60 7.49
CA MET A 323 -10.81 -11.58 7.97
C MET A 323 -10.02 -12.04 9.20
N ASN A 324 -10.68 -12.75 10.13
CA ASN A 324 -10.02 -13.29 11.32
C ASN A 324 -9.10 -14.45 10.95
N GLU A 325 -9.49 -15.31 10.01
CA GLU A 325 -8.62 -16.37 9.48
C GLU A 325 -7.37 -15.79 8.83
N GLN A 326 -7.51 -14.73 8.03
CA GLN A 326 -6.39 -14.04 7.41
C GLN A 326 -5.44 -13.44 8.47
N LYS A 327 -5.99 -12.72 9.45
CA LYS A 327 -5.22 -12.15 10.57
C LYS A 327 -4.52 -13.25 11.37
N SER A 328 -5.20 -14.36 11.63
CA SER A 328 -4.64 -15.50 12.36
C SER A 328 -3.52 -16.17 11.57
N ARG A 329 -3.69 -16.39 10.25
CA ARG A 329 -2.63 -16.90 9.37
C ARG A 329 -1.42 -15.98 9.35
N ALA A 330 -1.63 -14.69 9.14
CA ALA A 330 -0.54 -13.71 9.14
C ALA A 330 0.18 -13.66 10.50
N ARG A 331 -0.58 -13.77 11.61
CA ARG A 331 -0.03 -13.81 12.98
C ARG A 331 0.71 -15.12 13.24
N GLN A 332 0.17 -16.26 12.81
CA GLN A 332 0.82 -17.57 12.95
C GLN A 332 2.08 -17.68 12.09
N ASP A 333 2.08 -17.13 10.87
CA ASP A 333 3.27 -17.10 10.02
C ASP A 333 4.36 -16.18 10.59
N ALA A 334 3.96 -15.05 11.21
CA ALA A 334 4.87 -14.18 11.94
C ALA A 334 5.42 -14.81 13.23
N LEU A 335 4.57 -15.55 13.96
CA LEU A 335 4.95 -16.25 15.20
C LEU A 335 5.82 -17.49 14.90
N LYS A 336 5.47 -18.29 13.90
CA LYS A 336 6.27 -19.46 13.46
C LYS A 336 7.66 -19.11 12.98
N LYS A 337 7.87 -17.87 12.52
CA LYS A 337 9.19 -17.36 12.12
C LYS A 337 10.02 -16.82 13.29
N ARG A 338 9.44 -16.62 14.48
CA ARG A 338 10.09 -15.85 15.56
C ARG A 338 10.38 -16.62 16.85
N HIS A 339 9.57 -17.60 17.26
CA HIS A 339 9.77 -18.25 18.57
C HIS A 339 9.32 -19.71 18.59
N ASN A 340 10.14 -20.53 19.17
CA ASN A 340 9.89 -21.97 19.35
C ASN A 340 9.29 -22.32 20.74
N VAL A 341 9.08 -21.32 21.62
CA VAL A 341 8.59 -21.48 23.00
C VAL A 341 7.27 -20.71 23.18
N ASP A 342 6.38 -21.21 24.06
CA ASP A 342 5.11 -20.54 24.38
C ASP A 342 5.36 -19.25 25.17
N LEU A 343 4.66 -18.17 24.81
CA LEU A 343 4.80 -16.86 25.45
C LEU A 343 4.51 -16.90 26.97
N SER A 344 3.67 -17.81 27.44
CA SER A 344 3.35 -17.97 28.86
C SER A 344 4.58 -18.42 29.68
N GLU A 345 5.48 -19.19 29.08
CA GLU A 345 6.72 -19.65 29.78
C GLU A 345 7.70 -18.48 30.00
N TYR A 346 7.75 -17.51 29.06
CA TYR A 346 8.56 -16.32 29.24
C TYR A 346 7.99 -15.38 30.32
N ASP A 347 6.67 -15.25 30.42
CA ASP A 347 6.01 -14.48 31.48
C ASP A 347 6.26 -15.12 32.83
N ASP A 348 6.14 -16.44 32.95
CA ASP A 348 6.42 -17.19 34.17
C ASP A 348 7.89 -17.06 34.58
N PHE A 349 8.82 -17.09 33.63
CA PHE A 349 10.24 -16.86 33.88
C PHE A 349 10.52 -15.45 34.35
N LYS A 350 9.99 -14.43 33.65
CA LYS A 350 10.16 -13.02 33.99
C LYS A 350 9.66 -12.71 35.42
N ASN A 351 8.52 -13.27 35.81
CA ASN A 351 7.94 -13.06 37.13
C ASN A 351 8.82 -13.64 38.27
N LYS A 352 9.73 -14.56 37.96
CA LYS A 352 10.70 -15.15 38.91
C LYS A 352 12.05 -14.45 38.90
N MET A 353 12.30 -13.55 37.94
CA MET A 353 13.56 -12.80 37.86
C MET A 353 13.71 -11.86 39.10
N GLN A 354 14.91 -11.78 39.62
CA GLN A 354 15.24 -10.92 40.76
C GLN A 354 15.60 -9.47 40.36
N ALA A 355 16.07 -9.29 39.12
CA ALA A 355 16.48 -8.01 38.60
C ALA A 355 16.25 -7.99 37.06
N PRO A 356 16.06 -6.80 36.43
CA PRO A 356 16.01 -6.66 34.98
C PRO A 356 17.36 -7.01 34.34
N ILE A 357 17.33 -7.49 33.10
CA ILE A 357 18.54 -7.76 32.33
C ILE A 357 19.21 -6.45 31.96
N GLU A 358 20.52 -6.35 32.24
CA GLU A 358 21.34 -5.19 31.92
C GLU A 358 21.85 -5.28 30.49
N PHE A 359 21.49 -4.32 29.64
CA PHE A 359 22.00 -4.23 28.28
C PHE A 359 23.24 -3.34 28.22
N LEU A 360 24.39 -3.94 27.86
CA LEU A 360 25.69 -3.30 27.81
C LEU A 360 26.11 -2.90 26.39
N GLY A 361 25.40 -3.37 25.38
CA GLY A 361 25.81 -3.32 23.95
C GLY A 361 25.87 -1.93 23.31
N TYR A 362 25.62 -0.84 24.06
CA TYR A 362 25.91 0.51 23.56
C TYR A 362 27.41 0.87 23.70
N THR A 363 28.09 0.27 24.67
CA THR A 363 29.48 0.59 25.01
C THR A 363 30.40 -0.61 24.90
N ASP A 364 29.91 -1.81 25.22
CA ASP A 364 30.71 -3.01 25.34
C ASP A 364 30.36 -4.03 24.25
N MET A 365 31.40 -4.65 23.68
CA MET A 365 31.26 -5.70 22.65
C MET A 365 31.40 -7.09 23.24
N THR A 366 31.81 -7.19 24.50
CA THR A 366 31.97 -8.42 25.28
C THR A 366 31.55 -8.17 26.71
N SER A 367 31.02 -9.18 27.39
CA SER A 367 30.68 -9.09 28.80
C SER A 367 30.95 -10.41 29.54
N ARG A 368 31.29 -10.30 30.84
CA ARG A 368 31.16 -11.41 31.81
C ARG A 368 29.72 -11.41 32.31
N SER A 369 29.06 -12.52 32.10
CA SER A 369 27.62 -12.67 32.37
C SER A 369 27.33 -13.98 33.06
N ARG A 370 26.16 -14.08 33.69
CA ARG A 370 25.69 -15.32 34.30
C ARG A 370 24.44 -15.81 33.59
N VAL A 371 24.39 -17.10 33.31
CA VAL A 371 23.21 -17.77 32.77
C VAL A 371 22.12 -17.81 33.84
N ILE A 372 21.02 -17.08 33.64
CA ILE A 372 19.88 -17.06 34.59
C ILE A 372 18.73 -17.93 34.11
N GLY A 373 18.72 -18.37 32.83
CA GLY A 373 17.71 -19.27 32.29
C GLY A 373 18.18 -19.98 31.01
N ILE A 374 17.68 -21.19 30.84
CA ILE A 374 17.85 -21.98 29.61
C ILE A 374 16.46 -22.50 29.23
N MET A 375 16.00 -22.21 28.01
CA MET A 375 14.74 -22.68 27.44
C MET A 375 15.01 -23.65 26.30
N GLN A 376 14.33 -24.76 26.28
CA GLN A 376 14.44 -25.75 25.22
C GLN A 376 13.08 -25.97 24.55
N GLU A 377 13.04 -26.00 23.23
CA GLU A 377 11.82 -26.19 22.45
C GLU A 377 11.06 -27.45 22.90
N GLY A 378 9.75 -27.30 23.17
CA GLY A 378 8.87 -28.40 23.55
C GLY A 378 9.11 -28.99 24.96
N VAL A 379 10.09 -28.47 25.71
CA VAL A 379 10.42 -28.92 27.09
C VAL A 379 10.21 -27.78 28.11
N GLY A 380 10.40 -26.51 27.64
CA GLY A 380 10.34 -25.33 28.48
C GLY A 380 11.68 -25.06 29.23
N SER A 381 11.59 -24.47 30.43
CA SER A 381 12.77 -24.12 31.23
C SER A 381 13.47 -25.37 31.78
N VAL A 382 14.77 -25.47 31.50
CA VAL A 382 15.62 -26.61 31.94
C VAL A 382 16.82 -26.13 32.79
N PRO A 383 17.28 -26.90 33.76
CA PRO A 383 18.41 -26.51 34.59
C PRO A 383 19.76 -26.71 33.90
N ALA A 384 19.84 -27.58 32.93
CA ALA A 384 21.07 -27.89 32.18
C ALA A 384 20.75 -28.50 30.81
N VAL A 385 21.68 -28.38 29.88
CA VAL A 385 21.60 -28.94 28.53
C VAL A 385 23.02 -29.33 28.05
N SER A 386 23.14 -30.42 27.30
CA SER A 386 24.42 -30.90 26.73
C SER A 386 24.41 -30.82 25.22
N ALA A 387 25.57 -30.58 24.63
CA ALA A 387 25.78 -30.50 23.18
C ALA A 387 25.59 -31.90 22.50
N PRO A 388 25.11 -31.92 21.24
CA PRO A 388 24.62 -30.80 20.47
C PRO A 388 23.16 -30.48 20.79
N ALA A 389 22.81 -29.19 20.92
CA ALA A 389 21.44 -28.77 21.19
C ALA A 389 21.15 -27.36 20.66
N THR A 390 19.91 -27.11 20.28
CA THR A 390 19.39 -25.75 20.05
C THR A 390 18.63 -25.29 21.28
N VAL A 391 18.97 -24.14 21.82
CA VAL A 391 18.44 -23.61 23.07
C VAL A 391 18.31 -22.10 23.03
N GLU A 392 17.46 -21.60 23.89
CA GLU A 392 17.38 -20.17 24.18
C GLU A 392 18.02 -19.90 25.55
N VAL A 393 18.96 -18.97 25.56
CA VAL A 393 19.74 -18.64 26.77
C VAL A 393 19.38 -17.23 27.22
N ILE A 394 19.15 -17.09 28.52
CA ILE A 394 18.88 -15.81 29.18
C ILE A 394 20.04 -15.50 30.12
N LEU A 395 20.63 -14.31 29.93
CA LEU A 395 21.75 -13.80 30.70
C LEU A 395 21.30 -12.68 31.65
N ASP A 396 21.98 -12.51 32.81
CA ASP A 396 21.74 -11.39 33.73
C ASP A 396 22.15 -10.04 33.12
N ARG A 397 23.13 -10.04 32.23
CA ARG A 397 23.59 -8.89 31.43
C ARG A 397 24.08 -9.36 30.07
N THR A 398 24.01 -8.50 29.07
CA THR A 398 24.37 -8.89 27.69
C THR A 398 24.86 -7.72 26.85
N PRO A 399 25.89 -7.93 25.97
CA PRO A 399 26.29 -6.97 24.95
C PRO A 399 25.45 -7.11 23.67
N PHE A 400 24.67 -8.20 23.54
CA PHE A 400 23.90 -8.52 22.34
C PHE A 400 22.67 -7.63 22.20
N TYR A 401 22.57 -6.91 21.10
CA TYR A 401 21.38 -6.17 20.72
C TYR A 401 20.29 -7.12 20.22
N ALA A 402 19.15 -7.10 20.85
CA ALA A 402 17.98 -7.84 20.38
C ALA A 402 17.26 -7.09 19.27
N GLU A 403 16.76 -7.80 18.24
CA GLU A 403 16.04 -7.22 17.10
C GLU A 403 14.94 -6.27 17.57
N ALA A 404 15.08 -5.01 17.21
CA ALA A 404 14.12 -3.96 17.54
C ALA A 404 14.27 -2.73 16.64
N GLY A 405 13.18 -1.98 16.40
CA GLY A 405 13.22 -0.70 15.69
C GLY A 405 13.71 -0.80 14.24
N GLY A 406 13.63 -1.98 13.61
CA GLY A 406 14.14 -2.24 12.27
C GLY A 406 15.59 -2.72 12.23
N GLN A 407 16.34 -2.57 13.31
CA GLN A 407 17.71 -3.09 13.40
C GLN A 407 17.68 -4.60 13.66
N LEU A 408 18.38 -5.39 12.83
CA LEU A 408 18.53 -6.82 13.04
C LEU A 408 19.36 -7.12 14.28
N ALA A 409 19.15 -8.30 14.86
CA ALA A 409 19.88 -8.78 16.02
C ALA A 409 21.37 -9.01 15.74
N ASP A 410 22.14 -8.96 16.83
CA ASP A 410 23.52 -9.41 16.79
C ASP A 410 23.65 -10.93 16.73
N GLN A 411 24.81 -11.36 16.32
CA GLN A 411 25.32 -12.72 16.34
C GLN A 411 26.67 -12.73 17.08
N GLY A 412 27.13 -13.90 17.46
CA GLY A 412 28.41 -14.07 18.16
C GLY A 412 28.46 -15.33 18.97
N ASP A 413 29.26 -15.34 20.04
CA ASP A 413 29.53 -16.52 20.83
C ASP A 413 29.29 -16.31 22.33
N ILE A 414 28.86 -17.36 23.01
CA ILE A 414 28.79 -17.45 24.47
C ILE A 414 29.63 -18.65 24.89
N VAL A 415 30.64 -18.40 25.71
CA VAL A 415 31.57 -19.46 26.20
C VAL A 415 31.53 -19.50 27.71
N SER A 416 31.25 -20.67 28.29
CA SER A 416 31.25 -20.84 29.74
C SER A 416 32.66 -21.15 30.27
N ASP A 417 32.94 -20.82 31.52
CA ASP A 417 34.20 -21.17 32.20
C ASP A 417 34.44 -22.68 32.27
N ASP A 418 33.36 -23.47 32.26
CA ASP A 418 33.37 -24.94 32.30
C ASP A 418 33.50 -25.59 30.89
N GLY A 419 33.67 -24.77 29.81
CA GLY A 419 33.94 -25.25 28.46
C GLY A 419 32.71 -25.52 27.57
N ALA A 420 31.53 -25.05 27.95
CA ALA A 420 30.40 -25.02 27.02
C ALA A 420 30.59 -23.89 26.00
N VAL A 421 30.40 -24.18 24.70
CA VAL A 421 30.52 -23.24 23.58
C VAL A 421 29.20 -23.16 22.85
N LEU A 422 28.66 -21.95 22.73
CA LEU A 422 27.41 -21.66 22.05
C LEU A 422 27.65 -20.62 20.97
N GLU A 423 27.12 -20.87 19.79
CA GLU A 423 26.95 -19.88 18.73
C GLU A 423 25.59 -19.23 18.86
N VAL A 424 25.54 -17.91 18.90
CA VAL A 424 24.31 -17.09 18.96
C VAL A 424 23.90 -16.74 17.53
N ASP A 425 22.79 -17.33 17.08
CA ASP A 425 22.24 -17.11 15.73
C ASP A 425 21.32 -15.91 15.67
N ASP A 426 20.57 -15.62 16.76
CA ASP A 426 19.61 -14.53 16.85
C ASP A 426 19.37 -14.09 18.30
N VAL A 427 18.92 -12.85 18.49
CA VAL A 427 18.58 -12.30 19.80
C VAL A 427 17.26 -11.56 19.73
N GLN A 428 16.30 -11.95 20.57
CA GLN A 428 14.94 -11.47 20.52
C GLN A 428 14.46 -10.92 21.89
N LYS A 429 13.40 -10.09 21.85
CA LYS A 429 12.64 -9.65 23.02
C LYS A 429 11.20 -10.18 22.92
N PRO A 430 10.93 -11.44 23.29
CA PRO A 430 9.60 -12.03 23.17
C PRO A 430 8.56 -11.29 24.02
N ILE A 431 8.96 -10.78 25.17
CA ILE A 431 8.16 -9.91 26.05
C ILE A 431 9.01 -8.71 26.51
N LYS A 432 8.35 -7.67 26.98
CA LYS A 432 9.03 -6.45 27.49
C LYS A 432 10.07 -6.82 28.55
N ASP A 433 11.27 -6.25 28.49
CA ASP A 433 12.40 -6.37 29.43
C ASP A 433 13.01 -7.78 29.55
N LEU A 434 12.69 -8.70 28.64
CA LEU A 434 13.31 -10.01 28.57
C LEU A 434 14.10 -10.16 27.26
N ILE A 435 15.42 -10.36 27.35
CA ILE A 435 16.31 -10.61 26.21
C ILE A 435 16.66 -12.10 26.17
N VAL A 436 16.42 -12.72 25.03
CA VAL A 436 16.61 -14.16 24.82
C VAL A 436 17.58 -14.37 23.66
N HIS A 437 18.64 -15.15 23.87
CA HIS A 437 19.66 -15.50 22.89
C HIS A 437 19.32 -16.87 22.30
N GLN A 438 19.02 -16.94 21.01
CA GLN A 438 18.80 -18.19 20.29
C GLN A 438 20.13 -18.79 19.90
N CYS A 439 20.50 -19.91 20.50
CA CYS A 439 21.85 -20.46 20.45
C CYS A 439 21.88 -21.90 19.95
N ARG A 440 22.94 -22.24 19.28
CA ARG A 440 23.37 -23.62 19.05
C ARG A 440 24.50 -23.98 20.02
N LEU A 441 24.25 -24.87 20.96
CA LEU A 441 25.27 -25.42 21.83
C LEU A 441 26.11 -26.44 21.05
N ILE A 442 27.38 -26.09 20.78
CA ILE A 442 28.31 -26.84 19.94
C ILE A 442 29.12 -27.85 20.77
N GLU A 443 29.59 -27.43 21.95
CA GLU A 443 30.42 -28.24 22.81
C GLU A 443 30.01 -28.08 24.27
N GLY A 444 30.24 -29.12 25.08
CA GLY A 444 30.12 -29.13 26.55
C GLY A 444 28.70 -29.26 27.07
N THR A 445 28.49 -28.82 28.28
CA THR A 445 27.21 -28.80 28.99
C THR A 445 27.02 -27.43 29.62
N LEU A 446 25.92 -26.76 29.27
CA LEU A 446 25.55 -25.49 29.88
C LEU A 446 24.61 -25.73 31.05
N VAL A 447 24.84 -25.05 32.18
CA VAL A 447 23.98 -25.12 33.38
C VAL A 447 23.50 -23.73 33.76
N VAL A 448 22.30 -23.63 34.33
CA VAL A 448 21.81 -22.37 34.94
C VAL A 448 22.71 -22.01 36.11
N GLY A 449 23.14 -20.74 36.15
CA GLY A 449 24.10 -20.24 37.16
C GLY A 449 25.55 -20.22 36.67
N ALA A 450 25.86 -20.77 35.50
CA ALA A 450 27.22 -20.75 34.94
C ALA A 450 27.66 -19.32 34.64
N GLU A 451 28.94 -19.03 34.91
CA GLU A 451 29.60 -17.80 34.46
C GLU A 451 30.04 -18.00 33.00
N VAL A 452 29.74 -17.01 32.17
CA VAL A 452 30.03 -17.06 30.75
C VAL A 452 30.67 -15.76 30.26
N THR A 453 31.45 -15.85 29.22
CA THR A 453 31.85 -14.71 28.38
C THR A 453 30.96 -14.66 27.18
N ALA A 454 30.24 -13.56 27.03
CA ALA A 454 29.37 -13.27 25.89
C ALA A 454 30.07 -12.25 24.97
N GLU A 455 30.29 -12.59 23.68
CA GLU A 455 31.03 -11.78 22.73
C GLU A 455 30.26 -11.70 21.41
N ILE A 456 30.02 -10.47 20.94
CA ILE A 456 29.30 -10.23 19.68
C ILE A 456 30.26 -10.27 18.47
N ASP A 457 29.72 -10.60 17.30
CA ASP A 457 30.39 -10.36 16.02
C ASP A 457 30.50 -8.84 15.77
N VAL A 458 31.68 -8.30 16.02
CA VAL A 458 31.99 -6.86 15.92
C VAL A 458 31.86 -6.34 14.48
N GLU A 459 32.22 -7.16 13.48
CA GLU A 459 32.12 -6.76 12.08
C GLU A 459 30.64 -6.65 11.65
N ARG A 460 29.82 -7.64 12.02
CA ARG A 460 28.39 -7.62 11.79
C ARG A 460 27.73 -6.44 12.49
N ARG A 461 28.00 -6.23 13.79
CA ARG A 461 27.47 -5.08 14.57
C ARG A 461 27.87 -3.76 13.91
N GLY A 462 29.13 -3.63 13.49
CA GLY A 462 29.61 -2.43 12.82
C GLY A 462 28.93 -2.19 11.48
N ALA A 463 28.67 -3.25 10.70
CA ALA A 463 27.94 -3.15 9.44
C ALA A 463 26.49 -2.74 9.65
N ILE A 464 25.80 -3.30 10.66
CA ILE A 464 24.43 -2.93 11.01
C ILE A 464 24.35 -1.48 11.53
N ALA A 465 25.27 -1.07 12.41
CA ALA A 465 25.33 0.30 12.95
C ALA A 465 25.54 1.35 11.84
N ARG A 466 26.34 1.02 10.79
CA ARG A 466 26.45 1.85 9.59
C ARG A 466 25.11 1.96 8.84
N SER A 467 24.43 0.84 8.64
CA SER A 467 23.14 0.81 7.95
C SER A 467 22.08 1.58 8.73
N HIS A 468 22.02 1.41 10.04
CA HIS A 468 21.04 2.10 10.88
C HIS A 468 21.27 3.62 10.93
N THR A 469 22.53 4.05 11.03
CA THR A 469 22.84 5.48 10.95
C THR A 469 22.53 6.04 9.57
N ALA A 470 22.83 5.28 8.50
CA ALA A 470 22.48 5.67 7.14
C ALA A 470 20.94 5.82 6.96
N THR A 471 20.14 4.98 7.62
CA THR A 471 18.67 5.07 7.60
C THR A 471 18.20 6.43 8.11
N HIS A 472 18.73 6.96 9.21
CA HIS A 472 18.40 8.31 9.70
C HIS A 472 18.81 9.41 8.70
N ILE A 473 19.96 9.25 8.04
CA ILE A 473 20.44 10.22 7.05
C ILE A 473 19.56 10.17 5.80
N VAL A 474 19.17 8.99 5.33
CA VAL A 474 18.24 8.79 4.21
C VAL A 474 16.87 9.37 4.54
N HIS A 475 16.34 9.12 5.76
CA HIS A 475 15.08 9.68 6.21
C HIS A 475 15.09 11.22 6.19
N LYS A 476 16.14 11.81 6.75
CA LYS A 476 16.27 13.28 6.76
C LYS A 476 16.41 13.85 5.34
N ALA A 477 17.20 13.22 4.47
CA ALA A 477 17.35 13.63 3.08
C ALA A 477 16.03 13.53 2.29
N LEU A 478 15.27 12.46 2.48
CA LEU A 478 13.92 12.31 1.89
C LEU A 478 13.00 13.44 2.34
N ARG A 479 13.02 13.81 3.62
CA ARG A 479 12.20 14.90 4.16
C ARG A 479 12.63 16.28 3.64
N GLU A 480 13.90 16.48 3.35
CA GLU A 480 14.41 17.71 2.75
C GLU A 480 13.99 17.86 1.28
N GLU A 481 13.99 16.77 0.52
CA GLU A 481 13.69 16.78 -0.91
C GLU A 481 12.19 16.61 -1.24
N LEU A 482 11.44 15.89 -0.40
CA LEU A 482 10.02 15.60 -0.59
C LEU A 482 9.11 16.43 0.29
N GLY A 483 9.61 16.88 1.46
CA GLY A 483 8.83 17.59 2.46
C GLY A 483 8.70 16.83 3.79
N PRO A 484 8.27 17.51 4.86
CA PRO A 484 8.23 16.98 6.23
C PRO A 484 7.29 15.76 6.40
N GLN A 485 6.34 15.57 5.51
CA GLN A 485 5.39 14.47 5.52
C GLN A 485 6.00 13.12 5.06
N ALA A 486 7.22 13.09 4.48
CA ALA A 486 7.94 11.86 4.16
C ALA A 486 8.44 11.15 5.44
N THR A 487 7.50 10.72 6.28
CA THR A 487 7.78 10.12 7.59
C THR A 487 7.95 8.60 7.49
N GLN A 488 8.76 8.04 8.38
CA GLN A 488 8.99 6.60 8.46
C GLN A 488 7.70 5.81 8.70
N ARG A 489 7.57 4.68 7.99
CA ARG A 489 6.52 3.66 8.18
C ARG A 489 7.09 2.29 8.54
N GLY A 490 8.36 2.08 8.33
CA GLY A 490 9.10 0.88 8.66
C GLY A 490 10.54 1.00 8.21
N SER A 491 11.41 0.17 8.77
CA SER A 491 12.79 0.03 8.33
C SER A 491 13.29 -1.39 8.56
N GLU A 492 14.38 -1.73 7.89
CA GLU A 492 15.19 -2.92 8.15
C GLU A 492 16.65 -2.55 7.92
N ASP A 493 17.44 -2.63 9.00
CA ASP A 493 18.85 -2.33 8.99
C ASP A 493 19.64 -3.63 9.14
N ALA A 494 20.14 -4.13 8.02
CA ALA A 494 20.92 -5.35 7.88
C ALA A 494 22.39 -5.03 7.64
N PRO A 495 23.30 -6.01 7.75
CA PRO A 495 24.70 -5.79 7.38
C PRO A 495 24.82 -5.29 5.94
N ASN A 496 25.40 -4.09 5.78
CA ASN A 496 25.68 -3.45 4.48
C ASN A 496 24.46 -3.12 3.60
N ARG A 497 23.27 -3.15 4.16
CA ARG A 497 22.01 -2.87 3.46
C ARG A 497 21.01 -2.23 4.41
N LEU A 498 20.23 -1.30 3.89
CA LEU A 498 19.05 -0.78 4.55
C LEU A 498 17.81 -0.88 3.63
N ARG A 499 16.66 -0.96 4.26
CA ARG A 499 15.36 -0.83 3.64
C ARG A 499 14.56 0.18 4.46
N PHE A 500 13.98 1.17 3.79
CA PHE A 500 13.27 2.25 4.44
C PHE A 500 11.91 2.49 3.79
N ASP A 501 10.84 2.33 4.56
CA ASP A 501 9.47 2.57 4.15
C ASP A 501 9.04 3.94 4.65
N PHE A 502 8.52 4.78 3.76
CA PHE A 502 8.10 6.14 4.09
C PHE A 502 6.74 6.49 3.49
N GLN A 503 6.07 7.44 4.13
CA GLN A 503 4.77 7.93 3.70
C GLN A 503 4.95 8.82 2.47
N TRP A 504 4.45 8.39 1.32
CA TRP A 504 4.40 9.18 0.09
C TRP A 504 3.41 8.59 -0.91
N SER A 505 2.57 9.43 -1.53
CA SER A 505 1.46 8.96 -2.37
C SER A 505 1.86 8.74 -3.84
N LYS A 506 2.80 9.53 -4.35
CA LYS A 506 3.24 9.51 -5.75
C LYS A 506 4.61 8.82 -5.89
N ALA A 507 4.90 8.24 -7.04
CA ALA A 507 6.25 7.75 -7.32
C ALA A 507 7.22 8.93 -7.46
N PRO A 508 8.28 9.02 -6.63
CA PRO A 508 9.34 10.00 -6.83
C PRO A 508 9.98 9.83 -8.20
N THR A 509 10.39 10.94 -8.83
CA THR A 509 11.11 10.87 -10.10
C THR A 509 12.52 10.32 -9.90
N LYS A 510 13.11 9.73 -10.96
CA LYS A 510 14.49 9.26 -10.90
C LYS A 510 15.48 10.38 -10.53
N SER A 511 15.24 11.60 -11.04
CA SER A 511 16.09 12.76 -10.72
C SER A 511 16.00 13.14 -9.25
N LEU A 512 14.82 13.03 -8.64
CA LEU A 512 14.63 13.30 -7.22
C LEU A 512 15.32 12.24 -6.36
N MET A 513 15.21 10.96 -6.71
CA MET A 513 15.93 9.89 -6.01
C MET A 513 17.45 10.04 -6.12
N SER A 514 17.96 10.48 -7.27
CA SER A 514 19.37 10.81 -7.43
C SER A 514 19.78 12.03 -6.59
N ALA A 515 18.90 13.02 -6.40
CA ALA A 515 19.16 14.16 -5.52
C ALA A 515 19.22 13.71 -4.05
N VAL A 516 18.31 12.84 -3.62
CA VAL A 516 18.35 12.23 -2.28
C VAL A 516 19.65 11.47 -2.05
N GLU A 517 20.05 10.61 -3.00
CA GLU A 517 21.33 9.86 -2.91
C GLU A 517 22.54 10.78 -2.83
N ALA A 518 22.57 11.82 -3.65
CA ALA A 518 23.64 12.81 -3.63
C ALA A 518 23.68 13.54 -2.29
N ARG A 519 22.51 13.97 -1.76
CA ARG A 519 22.38 14.63 -0.45
C ARG A 519 22.87 13.72 0.69
N VAL A 520 22.50 12.45 0.67
CA VAL A 520 22.98 11.46 1.65
C VAL A 520 24.49 11.40 1.63
N ASN A 521 25.11 11.17 0.45
CA ASN A 521 26.55 11.03 0.32
C ASN A 521 27.32 12.35 0.60
N ASP A 522 26.71 13.53 0.38
CA ASP A 522 27.27 14.81 0.82
C ASP A 522 27.40 14.85 2.34
N ARG A 523 26.36 14.46 3.08
CA ARG A 523 26.38 14.43 4.55
C ARG A 523 27.36 13.38 5.11
N LEU A 524 27.60 12.29 4.38
CA LEU A 524 28.67 11.34 4.75
C LEU A 524 30.05 11.97 4.60
N ARG A 525 30.28 12.76 3.53
CA ARG A 525 31.55 13.48 3.31
C ARG A 525 31.77 14.61 4.30
N ASP A 526 30.70 15.27 4.76
CA ASP A 526 30.77 16.27 5.85
C ASP A 526 31.23 15.65 7.18
N ASN A 527 31.23 14.31 7.27
CA ASN A 527 31.63 13.54 8.44
C ASN A 527 30.95 13.99 9.73
N LEU A 528 29.63 14.21 9.66
CA LEU A 528 28.85 14.72 10.77
C LEU A 528 29.01 13.84 12.01
N ARG A 529 29.15 14.46 13.18
CA ARG A 529 29.18 13.73 14.45
C ARG A 529 27.82 13.12 14.73
N VAL A 530 27.81 11.87 15.22
CA VAL A 530 26.62 11.17 15.70
C VAL A 530 26.74 11.01 17.22
N SER A 531 25.78 11.53 17.95
CA SER A 531 25.73 11.47 19.40
C SER A 531 24.39 10.97 19.88
N THR A 532 24.40 10.35 21.07
CA THR A 532 23.19 9.81 21.68
C THR A 532 23.07 10.32 23.12
N GLN A 533 21.86 10.66 23.52
CA GLN A 533 21.57 11.15 24.86
C GLN A 533 20.24 10.61 25.36
N GLU A 534 20.17 10.20 26.60
CA GLU A 534 18.92 9.91 27.30
C GLU A 534 18.39 11.16 27.97
N MET A 535 17.07 11.40 27.79
CA MET A 535 16.39 12.56 28.39
C MET A 535 14.90 12.26 28.57
N LYS A 536 14.19 13.13 29.26
CA LYS A 536 12.72 13.01 29.37
C LYS A 536 12.09 13.21 27.99
N PHE A 537 10.97 12.54 27.76
CA PHE A 537 10.24 12.61 26.49
C PHE A 537 9.89 14.06 26.12
N ASP A 538 9.36 14.84 27.07
CA ASP A 538 8.98 16.24 26.83
C ASP A 538 10.18 17.12 26.45
N ASP A 539 11.35 16.88 27.07
CA ASP A 539 12.58 17.59 26.72
C ASP A 539 13.06 17.26 25.32
N ALA A 540 12.92 15.98 24.91
CA ALA A 540 13.26 15.53 23.56
C ALA A 540 12.35 16.21 22.50
N ILE A 541 11.06 16.32 22.78
CA ILE A 541 10.11 17.01 21.90
C ILE A 541 10.42 18.50 21.82
N ALA A 542 10.73 19.14 22.95
CA ALA A 542 11.13 20.55 23.00
C ALA A 542 12.40 20.83 22.17
N LEU A 543 13.32 19.85 22.08
CA LEU A 543 14.51 19.91 21.21
C LEU A 543 14.20 19.66 19.73
N GLY A 544 12.95 19.40 19.38
CA GLY A 544 12.53 19.08 17.99
C GLY A 544 12.91 17.68 17.54
N ALA A 545 13.09 16.72 18.47
CA ALA A 545 13.37 15.34 18.10
C ALA A 545 12.16 14.71 17.42
N MET A 546 12.41 14.06 16.29
CA MET A 546 11.37 13.36 15.56
C MET A 546 10.97 12.08 16.28
N HIS A 547 9.68 11.85 16.37
CA HIS A 547 9.10 10.65 16.93
C HIS A 547 7.98 10.13 16.03
N LEU A 548 7.71 8.84 16.08
CA LEU A 548 6.64 8.24 15.29
C LEU A 548 5.31 8.44 16.01
N PHE A 549 4.35 9.02 15.31
CA PHE A 549 3.03 9.26 15.85
C PHE A 549 2.27 7.93 16.11
N GLY A 550 1.79 7.74 17.34
CA GLY A 550 1.06 6.54 17.74
C GLY A 550 1.91 5.47 18.41
N GLU A 551 3.22 5.61 18.44
CA GLU A 551 4.10 4.77 19.26
C GLU A 551 4.01 5.19 20.73
N LYS A 552 4.10 4.20 21.64
CA LYS A 552 4.16 4.45 23.09
C LYS A 552 5.60 4.54 23.54
N TYR A 553 6.01 5.72 23.93
CA TYR A 553 7.32 5.98 24.51
C TYR A 553 7.26 5.95 26.04
N GLY A 554 8.37 5.64 26.68
CA GLY A 554 8.52 5.78 28.13
C GLY A 554 8.78 7.22 28.54
N ASP A 555 8.80 7.49 29.87
CA ASP A 555 9.11 8.82 30.41
C ASP A 555 10.52 9.29 30.05
N VAL A 556 11.47 8.35 29.87
CA VAL A 556 12.83 8.59 29.44
C VAL A 556 13.01 7.94 28.06
N VAL A 557 13.58 8.71 27.13
CA VAL A 557 13.80 8.31 25.75
C VAL A 557 15.25 8.57 25.35
N ARG A 558 15.75 7.79 24.39
CA ARG A 558 17.08 7.97 23.80
C ARG A 558 16.95 8.74 22.49
N VAL A 559 17.63 9.89 22.42
CA VAL A 559 17.71 10.76 21.25
C VAL A 559 19.02 10.55 20.54
N VAL A 560 18.95 10.25 19.24
CA VAL A 560 20.10 10.21 18.32
C VAL A 560 20.15 11.53 17.57
N THR A 561 21.28 12.22 17.67
CA THR A 561 21.55 13.50 17.00
C THR A 561 22.68 13.35 16.00
N ILE A 562 22.47 13.79 14.77
CA ILE A 562 23.43 13.80 13.68
C ILE A 562 23.73 15.25 13.31
N GLY A 563 25.02 15.65 13.37
CA GLY A 563 25.48 17.03 13.21
C GLY A 563 25.48 17.79 14.53
N ASP A 564 26.53 18.59 14.76
CA ASP A 564 26.67 19.40 15.96
C ASP A 564 25.57 20.51 16.05
N ASP A 565 25.02 20.91 14.93
CA ASP A 565 23.85 21.79 14.81
C ASP A 565 22.52 21.06 15.01
N GLY A 566 22.54 19.73 15.13
CA GLY A 566 21.36 18.87 15.21
C GLY A 566 20.58 18.79 13.90
N TRP A 567 21.29 18.66 12.79
CA TRP A 567 20.72 18.51 11.46
C TRP A 567 19.64 17.41 11.40
N SER A 568 19.85 16.24 12.05
CA SER A 568 18.81 15.25 12.34
C SER A 568 18.78 14.95 13.82
N ARG A 569 17.56 14.89 14.39
CA ARG A 569 17.30 14.41 15.76
C ARG A 569 16.10 13.48 15.73
N GLU A 570 16.29 12.24 16.21
CA GLU A 570 15.24 11.22 16.19
C GLU A 570 15.29 10.37 17.45
N LEU A 571 14.11 9.92 17.91
CA LEU A 571 14.02 8.95 19.01
C LEU A 571 14.42 7.57 18.45
N CYS A 572 15.50 7.00 18.98
CA CYS A 572 16.01 5.72 18.51
C CYS A 572 16.79 4.94 19.57
N GLY A 573 16.41 3.68 19.76
CA GLY A 573 17.07 2.74 20.68
C GLY A 573 18.15 1.86 20.03
N GLY A 574 18.48 2.09 18.76
CA GLY A 574 19.45 1.27 18.03
C GLY A 574 20.93 1.62 18.25
N THR A 575 21.80 0.87 17.62
CA THR A 575 23.26 1.11 17.67
C THR A 575 23.69 1.93 16.45
N HIS A 576 24.63 2.86 16.67
CA HIS A 576 25.05 3.83 15.66
C HIS A 576 26.57 3.96 15.60
N VAL A 577 27.08 4.45 14.46
CA VAL A 577 28.44 4.94 14.35
C VAL A 577 28.57 6.31 15.04
N ASP A 578 29.76 6.67 15.45
CA ASP A 578 30.04 7.99 16.11
C ASP A 578 30.23 9.14 15.11
N TYR A 579 30.56 8.81 13.83
CA TYR A 579 30.71 9.78 12.75
C TYR A 579 30.11 9.25 11.44
N ALA A 580 29.41 10.08 10.71
CA ALA A 580 28.76 9.74 9.44
C ALA A 580 29.75 9.22 8.37
N GLY A 581 30.99 9.73 8.36
CA GLY A 581 32.03 9.26 7.42
C GLY A 581 32.41 7.80 7.57
N LYS A 582 32.18 7.19 8.75
CA LYS A 582 32.40 5.73 8.97
C LYS A 582 31.42 4.86 8.17
N ILE A 583 30.32 5.42 7.68
CA ILE A 583 29.35 4.73 6.82
C ILE A 583 30.00 4.40 5.46
N GLY A 584 30.87 5.27 4.96
CA GLY A 584 31.54 5.14 3.68
C GLY A 584 30.70 5.73 2.54
N MET A 585 29.81 4.93 1.95
CA MET A 585 28.88 5.40 0.91
C MET A 585 27.54 4.69 1.00
N VAL A 586 26.53 5.30 0.37
CA VAL A 586 25.18 4.76 0.22
C VAL A 586 24.79 4.80 -1.25
N ASN A 587 24.33 3.68 -1.79
CA ASN A 587 23.75 3.58 -3.13
C ASN A 587 22.28 3.20 -3.02
N ILE A 588 21.38 4.04 -3.51
CA ILE A 588 19.96 3.73 -3.60
C ILE A 588 19.73 2.84 -4.84
N LEU A 589 19.33 1.59 -4.61
CA LEU A 589 19.15 0.61 -5.68
C LEU A 589 17.79 0.75 -6.37
N SER A 590 16.75 0.96 -5.55
CA SER A 590 15.37 0.98 -6.06
C SER A 590 14.45 1.78 -5.16
N GLU A 591 13.35 2.22 -5.76
CA GLU A 591 12.20 2.77 -5.09
C GLU A 591 10.95 2.09 -5.63
N ALA A 592 10.03 1.68 -4.73
CA ALA A 592 8.81 0.97 -5.11
C ALA A 592 7.64 1.27 -4.15
N SER A 593 6.41 1.05 -4.62
CA SER A 593 5.23 1.07 -3.75
C SER A 593 5.10 -0.25 -3.00
N VAL A 594 4.87 -0.19 -1.69
CA VAL A 594 4.61 -1.36 -0.84
C VAL A 594 3.23 -1.36 -0.19
N GLY A 595 2.48 -0.28 -0.41
CA GLY A 595 1.13 -0.12 0.08
C GLY A 595 0.53 1.19 -0.38
N SER A 596 -0.75 1.41 -0.07
CA SER A 596 -1.40 2.69 -0.39
C SER A 596 -0.75 3.83 0.40
N GLY A 597 -0.14 4.78 -0.32
CA GLY A 597 0.56 5.92 0.27
C GLY A 597 1.86 5.56 0.98
N VAL A 598 2.42 4.36 0.78
CA VAL A 598 3.72 3.96 1.36
C VAL A 598 4.67 3.55 0.25
N ARG A 599 5.84 4.15 0.27
CA ARG A 599 6.94 3.89 -0.67
C ARG A 599 8.12 3.28 0.08
N ARG A 600 8.88 2.46 -0.61
CA ARG A 600 10.07 1.77 -0.08
C ARG A 600 11.30 2.17 -0.86
N VAL A 601 12.35 2.50 -0.14
CA VAL A 601 13.71 2.62 -0.66
C VAL A 601 14.53 1.43 -0.20
N ASP A 602 15.20 0.75 -1.13
CA ASP A 602 16.26 -0.22 -0.88
C ASP A 602 17.60 0.41 -1.20
N ALA A 603 18.56 0.34 -0.25
CA ALA A 603 19.88 0.89 -0.46
C ALA A 603 21.00 -0.02 0.08
N LEU A 604 22.14 0.03 -0.55
CA LEU A 604 23.39 -0.58 -0.08
C LEU A 604 24.22 0.44 0.69
N VAL A 605 24.95 -0.04 1.70
CA VAL A 605 25.70 0.79 2.64
C VAL A 605 27.12 0.27 2.78
N GLY A 606 28.11 1.16 2.82
CA GLY A 606 29.49 0.84 3.12
C GLY A 606 30.09 -0.20 2.17
N GLN A 607 30.50 -1.35 2.70
CA GLN A 607 31.12 -2.40 1.89
C GLN A 607 30.17 -2.92 0.79
N GLY A 608 28.89 -3.07 1.09
CA GLY A 608 27.89 -3.51 0.09
C GLY A 608 27.77 -2.54 -1.08
N ALA A 609 27.81 -1.24 -0.81
CA ALA A 609 27.81 -0.21 -1.85
C ALA A 609 29.12 -0.21 -2.67
N TYR A 610 30.26 -0.39 -2.01
CA TYR A 610 31.55 -0.52 -2.68
C TYR A 610 31.59 -1.73 -3.61
N ASP A 611 31.17 -2.90 -3.13
CA ASP A 611 31.18 -4.13 -3.93
C ASP A 611 30.24 -4.05 -5.14
N TYR A 612 29.13 -3.36 -4.98
CA TYR A 612 28.19 -3.09 -6.07
C TYR A 612 28.85 -2.23 -7.16
N ASN A 613 29.43 -1.09 -6.77
CA ASN A 613 30.12 -0.19 -7.70
C ASN A 613 31.36 -0.85 -8.35
N ALA A 614 32.09 -1.67 -7.61
CA ALA A 614 33.22 -2.42 -8.16
C ALA A 614 32.78 -3.41 -9.26
N ARG A 615 31.65 -4.09 -9.06
CA ARG A 615 31.07 -4.98 -10.08
C ARG A 615 30.58 -4.21 -11.31
N GLU A 616 29.91 -3.07 -11.12
CA GLU A 616 29.49 -2.21 -12.23
C GLU A 616 30.71 -1.69 -13.01
N HIS A 617 31.74 -1.24 -12.30
CA HIS A 617 32.99 -0.81 -12.94
C HIS A 617 33.66 -1.92 -13.75
N ALA A 618 33.73 -3.14 -13.20
CA ALA A 618 34.28 -4.29 -13.91
C ALA A 618 33.46 -4.63 -15.17
N LEU A 619 32.13 -4.59 -15.10
CA LEU A 619 31.26 -4.81 -16.23
C LEU A 619 31.43 -3.73 -17.32
N VAL A 620 31.47 -2.46 -16.93
CA VAL A 620 31.74 -1.35 -17.86
C VAL A 620 33.11 -1.51 -18.52
N SER A 621 34.17 -1.89 -17.77
CA SER A 621 35.48 -2.16 -18.33
C SER A 621 35.46 -3.30 -19.34
N GLN A 622 34.81 -4.42 -19.02
CA GLN A 622 34.63 -5.55 -19.94
C GLN A 622 33.88 -5.16 -21.22
N LEU A 623 32.84 -4.37 -21.10
CA LEU A 623 32.11 -3.86 -22.27
C LEU A 623 32.96 -2.90 -23.10
N SER A 624 33.74 -2.04 -22.44
CA SER A 624 34.70 -1.14 -23.12
C SER A 624 35.75 -1.92 -23.95
N ASP A 625 36.32 -2.96 -23.36
CA ASP A 625 37.26 -3.84 -24.06
C ASP A 625 36.59 -4.59 -25.23
N THR A 626 35.46 -5.19 -25.01
CA THR A 626 34.69 -5.94 -26.02
C THR A 626 34.30 -5.07 -27.21
N LEU A 627 33.88 -3.83 -26.93
CA LEU A 627 33.41 -2.90 -27.96
C LEU A 627 34.51 -1.99 -28.51
N ASN A 628 35.72 -2.08 -27.95
CA ASN A 628 36.84 -1.19 -28.24
C ASN A 628 36.41 0.28 -28.23
N ALA A 629 35.80 0.72 -27.10
CA ALA A 629 35.26 2.05 -26.90
C ALA A 629 35.49 2.50 -25.45
N ARG A 630 35.64 3.81 -25.23
CA ARG A 630 35.75 4.34 -23.87
C ARG A 630 34.39 4.23 -23.15
N PRO A 631 34.36 4.22 -21.80
CA PRO A 631 33.12 4.11 -21.04
C PRO A 631 32.04 5.14 -21.41
N ASP A 632 32.43 6.37 -21.67
CA ASP A 632 31.58 7.47 -22.07
C ASP A 632 31.02 7.33 -23.51
N GLU A 633 31.65 6.52 -24.33
CA GLU A 633 31.28 6.26 -25.72
C GLU A 633 30.45 4.97 -25.90
N LEU A 634 30.30 4.14 -24.87
CA LEU A 634 29.67 2.82 -24.96
C LEU A 634 28.24 2.90 -25.50
N ALA A 635 27.42 3.83 -24.99
CA ALA A 635 26.02 3.97 -25.42
C ALA A 635 25.92 4.33 -26.92
N GLU A 636 26.76 5.23 -27.40
CA GLU A 636 26.82 5.61 -28.82
C GLU A 636 27.34 4.43 -29.67
N ARG A 637 28.35 3.70 -29.18
CA ARG A 637 28.90 2.54 -29.86
C ARG A 637 27.89 1.43 -30.03
N VAL A 638 27.11 1.12 -29.00
CA VAL A 638 26.01 0.14 -29.05
C VAL A 638 24.95 0.59 -30.05
N ASN A 639 24.51 1.85 -30.00
CA ASN A 639 23.55 2.38 -30.98
C ASN A 639 24.06 2.31 -32.42
N THR A 640 25.33 2.60 -32.61
CA THR A 640 25.99 2.49 -33.91
C THR A 640 26.03 1.05 -34.43
N LEU A 641 26.30 0.08 -33.53
CA LEU A 641 26.29 -1.35 -33.90
C LEU A 641 24.89 -1.84 -34.24
N LEU A 642 23.89 -1.44 -33.49
CA LEU A 642 22.48 -1.76 -33.76
C LEU A 642 22.02 -1.17 -35.10
N ALA A 643 22.44 0.08 -35.40
CA ALA A 643 22.14 0.70 -36.68
C ALA A 643 22.84 -0.02 -37.86
N LYS A 644 24.10 -0.44 -37.66
CA LYS A 644 24.83 -1.23 -38.69
C LYS A 644 24.21 -2.61 -38.89
N LEU A 645 23.80 -3.28 -37.82
CA LEU A 645 23.10 -4.57 -37.90
C LEU A 645 21.82 -4.42 -38.75
N LYS A 646 20.99 -3.45 -38.42
CA LYS A 646 19.74 -3.18 -39.14
C LYS A 646 19.99 -2.83 -40.62
N ASP A 647 21.07 -2.09 -40.95
CA ASP A 647 21.42 -1.78 -42.33
C ASP A 647 21.93 -3.03 -43.07
N SER A 648 22.70 -3.89 -42.37
CA SER A 648 23.17 -5.18 -42.93
C SER A 648 22.00 -6.12 -43.24
N ASP A 649 21.04 -6.24 -42.32
CA ASP A 649 19.85 -7.06 -42.52
C ASP A 649 19.04 -6.55 -43.73
N ARG A 650 18.90 -5.23 -43.84
CA ARG A 650 18.21 -4.61 -44.99
C ARG A 650 18.94 -4.84 -46.32
N LYS A 651 20.29 -4.78 -46.32
CA LYS A 651 21.11 -5.09 -47.51
C LYS A 651 20.98 -6.56 -47.88
N LEU A 652 21.01 -7.46 -46.92
CA LEU A 652 20.84 -8.89 -47.13
C LEU A 652 19.47 -9.20 -47.73
N ALA A 653 18.41 -8.64 -47.17
CA ALA A 653 17.07 -8.77 -47.73
C ALA A 653 16.99 -8.26 -49.18
N SER A 654 17.56 -7.08 -49.45
CA SER A 654 17.63 -6.52 -50.81
C SER A 654 18.42 -7.40 -51.77
N MET A 655 19.50 -8.05 -51.32
CA MET A 655 20.28 -9.01 -52.15
C MET A 655 19.45 -10.25 -52.49
N TYR A 656 18.72 -10.80 -51.52
CA TYR A 656 17.82 -11.94 -51.77
C TYR A 656 16.68 -11.58 -52.74
N GLU A 657 16.11 -10.39 -52.60
CA GLU A 657 15.11 -9.88 -53.54
C GLU A 657 15.66 -9.77 -54.96
N ALA A 658 16.84 -9.19 -55.11
CA ALA A 658 17.49 -9.05 -56.38
C ALA A 658 17.84 -10.41 -57.03
N GLN A 659 18.35 -11.37 -56.21
CA GLN A 659 18.64 -12.73 -56.67
C GLN A 659 17.39 -13.46 -57.15
N LEU A 660 16.31 -13.35 -56.40
CA LEU A 660 15.01 -13.93 -56.76
C LEU A 660 14.47 -13.29 -58.07
N ALA A 661 14.49 -11.97 -58.19
CA ALA A 661 14.08 -11.27 -59.38
C ALA A 661 14.91 -11.64 -60.63
N ALA A 662 16.23 -11.84 -60.47
CA ALA A 662 17.11 -12.27 -61.56
C ALA A 662 16.81 -13.71 -62.03
N SER A 663 16.26 -14.58 -61.16
CA SER A 663 15.90 -15.96 -61.50
C SER A 663 14.56 -16.05 -62.28
N VAL A 664 13.71 -15.05 -62.21
CA VAL A 664 12.36 -15.05 -62.80
C VAL A 664 12.36 -15.32 -64.32
N PRO A 665 13.21 -14.67 -65.13
CA PRO A 665 13.24 -14.94 -66.62
C PRO A 665 13.52 -16.41 -66.90
N GLN A 666 14.47 -17.02 -66.23
CA GLN A 666 14.84 -18.42 -66.44
C GLN A 666 13.72 -19.38 -66.00
N ILE A 667 13.08 -19.12 -64.91
CA ILE A 667 11.90 -19.90 -64.42
C ILE A 667 10.76 -19.87 -65.44
N ILE A 668 10.53 -18.71 -66.04
CA ILE A 668 9.49 -18.56 -67.13
C ILE A 668 9.91 -19.29 -68.35
N GLN A 669 11.16 -19.20 -68.76
CA GLN A 669 11.68 -19.89 -69.92
C GLN A 669 11.59 -21.42 -69.76
N ASP A 670 12.11 -21.95 -68.67
CA ASP A 670 12.05 -23.38 -68.33
C ASP A 670 10.59 -23.90 -68.35
N ALA A 671 9.65 -23.12 -67.83
CA ALA A 671 8.25 -23.48 -67.79
C ALA A 671 7.62 -23.50 -69.24
N LYS A 672 7.98 -22.56 -70.13
CA LYS A 672 7.49 -22.46 -71.52
C LYS A 672 8.04 -23.53 -72.43
N GLU A 673 9.24 -24.00 -72.20
CA GLU A 673 9.90 -25.08 -72.96
C GLU A 673 9.27 -26.44 -72.70
N SER A 674 8.54 -26.57 -71.52
CA SER A 674 7.77 -27.78 -71.20
C SER A 674 6.56 -27.91 -72.17
N ASN A 675 6.51 -28.90 -73.01
CA ASN A 675 5.39 -29.19 -73.91
C ASN A 675 4.23 -29.96 -73.17
N ALA A 676 4.16 -29.87 -71.87
CA ALA A 676 3.11 -30.50 -71.06
C ALA A 676 1.74 -29.84 -71.23
N PRO A 677 0.64 -30.58 -71.05
CA PRO A 677 -0.72 -30.01 -71.10
C PRO A 677 -0.90 -28.93 -70.01
N VAL A 678 -0.26 -29.10 -68.86
CA VAL A 678 -0.22 -28.13 -67.76
C VAL A 678 1.19 -27.54 -67.61
N VAL A 679 1.30 -26.24 -67.70
CA VAL A 679 2.59 -25.52 -67.51
C VAL A 679 2.88 -25.41 -66.00
N VAL A 680 3.88 -26.07 -65.52
CA VAL A 680 4.27 -26.02 -64.07
C VAL A 680 5.65 -25.37 -63.93
N ALA A 681 5.68 -24.18 -63.27
CA ALA A 681 6.90 -23.49 -62.89
C ALA A 681 7.18 -23.75 -61.40
N ALA A 682 7.90 -24.83 -61.11
CA ALA A 682 8.26 -25.21 -59.71
C ALA A 682 9.76 -25.03 -59.49
N LYS A 683 10.16 -24.24 -58.50
CA LYS A 683 11.56 -23.90 -58.22
C LYS A 683 11.86 -23.70 -56.76
N ASN A 684 12.92 -24.34 -56.28
CA ASN A 684 13.57 -23.97 -55.02
C ASN A 684 14.38 -22.69 -55.25
N VAL A 685 14.02 -21.63 -54.57
CA VAL A 685 14.65 -20.29 -54.73
C VAL A 685 15.70 -20.01 -53.69
N GLY A 686 15.98 -20.94 -52.79
CA GLY A 686 16.93 -20.76 -51.71
C GLY A 686 16.39 -19.77 -50.64
N HIS A 687 17.24 -18.89 -50.20
CA HIS A 687 16.82 -17.81 -49.34
C HIS A 687 16.12 -16.70 -50.13
N PHE A 688 14.97 -16.23 -49.70
CA PHE A 688 14.15 -15.27 -50.49
C PHE A 688 13.80 -13.98 -49.72
N GLY A 689 14.29 -13.80 -48.49
CA GLY A 689 13.93 -12.67 -47.65
C GLY A 689 12.50 -12.76 -47.12
N SER A 690 11.70 -11.75 -47.33
CA SER A 690 10.33 -11.73 -46.79
C SER A 690 9.33 -12.52 -47.64
N PHE A 691 8.31 -13.05 -47.00
CA PHE A 691 7.25 -13.80 -47.66
C PHE A 691 6.47 -12.95 -48.70
N ASP A 692 6.35 -11.64 -48.49
CA ASP A 692 5.68 -10.73 -49.43
C ASP A 692 6.42 -10.67 -50.76
N VAL A 693 7.73 -10.79 -50.76
CA VAL A 693 8.56 -10.86 -51.98
C VAL A 693 8.29 -12.17 -52.71
N LEU A 694 8.32 -13.30 -52.02
CA LEU A 694 8.00 -14.62 -52.60
C LEU A 694 6.60 -14.62 -53.22
N ARG A 695 5.61 -14.10 -52.51
CA ARG A 695 4.23 -13.97 -52.99
C ARG A 695 4.13 -13.11 -54.26
N LYS A 696 4.74 -11.93 -54.27
CA LYS A 696 4.74 -11.03 -55.41
C LYS A 696 5.37 -11.72 -56.63
N THR A 697 6.49 -12.41 -56.44
CA THR A 697 7.21 -13.11 -57.50
C THR A 697 6.39 -14.27 -58.08
N VAL A 698 5.75 -15.09 -57.26
CA VAL A 698 4.86 -16.17 -57.73
C VAL A 698 3.72 -15.60 -58.55
N MET A 699 3.13 -14.50 -58.12
CA MET A 699 2.03 -13.85 -58.88
C MET A 699 2.51 -13.21 -60.17
N ASP A 700 3.70 -12.58 -60.19
CA ASP A 700 4.31 -12.02 -61.40
C ASP A 700 4.60 -13.12 -62.43
N ILE A 701 5.24 -14.21 -62.05
CA ILE A 701 5.50 -15.35 -62.96
C ILE A 701 4.20 -15.90 -63.54
N ARG A 702 3.17 -16.12 -62.71
CA ARG A 702 1.84 -16.56 -63.18
C ARG A 702 1.28 -15.64 -64.24
N ASN A 703 1.29 -14.34 -63.98
CA ASN A 703 0.73 -13.33 -64.90
C ASN A 703 1.51 -13.29 -66.26
N ARG A 704 2.83 -13.47 -66.23
CA ARG A 704 3.69 -13.50 -67.45
C ARG A 704 3.57 -14.79 -68.24
N LEU A 705 3.16 -15.89 -67.59
CA LEU A 705 2.89 -17.15 -68.32
C LEU A 705 1.54 -17.16 -69.04
N GLY A 706 0.62 -16.25 -68.65
CA GLY A 706 -0.67 -16.01 -69.31
C GLY A 706 -1.76 -17.00 -68.94
N ASP A 707 -2.90 -16.96 -69.65
CA ASP A 707 -4.08 -17.76 -69.41
C ASP A 707 -4.46 -18.73 -70.52
N ASP A 708 -3.63 -18.83 -71.57
CA ASP A 708 -3.92 -19.67 -72.75
C ASP A 708 -3.87 -21.20 -72.45
N LYS A 709 -3.11 -21.57 -71.42
CA LYS A 709 -2.99 -22.94 -70.95
C LYS A 709 -3.10 -22.99 -69.45
N PRO A 710 -3.44 -24.12 -68.81
CA PRO A 710 -3.36 -24.27 -67.36
C PRO A 710 -1.94 -24.02 -66.83
N VAL A 711 -1.81 -23.07 -65.92
CA VAL A 711 -0.51 -22.68 -65.27
C VAL A 711 -0.56 -22.87 -63.79
N VAL A 712 0.50 -23.49 -63.25
CA VAL A 712 0.79 -23.60 -61.84
C VAL A 712 2.18 -23.06 -61.60
N VAL A 713 2.30 -22.08 -60.68
CA VAL A 713 3.61 -21.56 -60.22
C VAL A 713 3.79 -21.93 -58.78
N ALA A 714 4.87 -22.61 -58.42
CA ALA A 714 5.22 -23.03 -57.09
C ALA A 714 6.67 -22.63 -56.78
N LEU A 715 6.84 -21.65 -55.89
CA LEU A 715 8.15 -21.30 -55.41
C LEU A 715 8.26 -21.73 -53.92
N ALA A 716 9.36 -22.36 -53.56
CA ALA A 716 9.67 -22.69 -52.20
C ALA A 716 11.13 -22.32 -51.87
N GLY A 717 11.38 -22.04 -50.62
CA GLY A 717 12.69 -21.67 -50.13
C GLY A 717 12.63 -21.45 -48.60
N VAL A 718 13.67 -20.89 -48.06
CA VAL A 718 13.75 -20.54 -46.63
C VAL A 718 13.64 -19.02 -46.41
N ASN A 719 12.91 -18.62 -45.38
CA ASN A 719 12.76 -17.22 -45.01
C ASN A 719 13.95 -16.73 -44.15
N GLU A 720 13.86 -15.53 -43.61
CA GLU A 720 14.87 -14.90 -42.73
C GLU A 720 15.12 -15.70 -41.46
N ASP A 721 14.18 -16.51 -40.99
CA ASP A 721 14.29 -17.36 -39.77
C ASP A 721 14.73 -18.81 -40.11
N ASP A 722 15.26 -19.06 -41.31
CA ASP A 722 15.62 -20.39 -41.83
C ASP A 722 14.47 -21.40 -41.89
N ARG A 723 13.23 -20.91 -41.94
CA ARG A 723 12.04 -21.78 -42.00
C ARG A 723 11.65 -22.00 -43.48
N PRO A 724 11.37 -23.26 -43.87
CA PRO A 724 10.92 -23.55 -45.21
C PRO A 724 9.49 -23.05 -45.42
N MET A 725 9.30 -22.36 -46.56
CA MET A 725 8.01 -21.87 -46.98
C MET A 725 7.77 -22.18 -48.45
N VAL A 726 6.50 -22.36 -48.82
CA VAL A 726 6.07 -22.58 -50.16
C VAL A 726 4.90 -21.64 -50.50
N ALA A 727 4.95 -21.05 -51.67
CA ALA A 727 3.87 -20.25 -52.24
C ALA A 727 3.46 -20.82 -53.62
N VAL A 728 2.16 -20.95 -53.84
CA VAL A 728 1.61 -21.49 -55.09
C VAL A 728 0.55 -20.55 -55.64
N ALA A 729 0.61 -20.30 -56.92
CA ALA A 729 -0.46 -19.60 -57.66
C ALA A 729 -0.91 -20.40 -58.86
N THR A 730 -2.21 -20.35 -59.18
CA THR A 730 -2.81 -20.97 -60.36
C THR A 730 -3.56 -19.91 -61.18
N ASN A 731 -3.55 -20.08 -62.53
CA ASN A 731 -4.30 -19.21 -63.41
C ASN A 731 -5.75 -19.71 -63.56
N GLU A 732 -6.60 -18.98 -64.35
CA GLU A 732 -8.00 -19.33 -64.47
C GLU A 732 -8.20 -20.66 -65.25
N ALA A 733 -7.38 -20.95 -66.22
CA ALA A 733 -7.42 -22.20 -67.01
C ALA A 733 -7.16 -23.40 -66.10
N ALA A 734 -6.11 -23.35 -65.21
CA ALA A 734 -5.80 -24.42 -64.29
C ALA A 734 -6.94 -24.67 -63.25
N ARG A 735 -7.60 -23.62 -62.79
CA ARG A 735 -8.74 -23.76 -61.88
C ARG A 735 -9.97 -24.34 -62.55
N LYS A 736 -10.20 -24.09 -63.82
CA LYS A 736 -11.28 -24.76 -64.61
C LYS A 736 -11.03 -26.27 -64.75
N ASP A 737 -9.77 -26.66 -64.83
CA ASP A 737 -9.36 -28.07 -64.91
C ASP A 737 -9.28 -28.73 -63.52
N GLY A 738 -9.74 -28.02 -62.46
CA GLY A 738 -9.81 -28.56 -61.10
C GLY A 738 -8.54 -28.39 -60.26
N ILE A 739 -7.47 -27.77 -60.78
CA ILE A 739 -6.19 -27.56 -60.10
C ILE A 739 -6.27 -26.33 -59.19
N LYS A 740 -6.24 -26.55 -57.87
CA LYS A 740 -6.36 -25.48 -56.84
C LYS A 740 -5.06 -25.31 -56.06
N ALA A 741 -4.59 -24.10 -55.93
CA ALA A 741 -3.38 -23.77 -55.18
C ALA A 741 -3.43 -24.25 -53.73
N GLY A 742 -4.58 -24.18 -53.07
CA GLY A 742 -4.77 -24.61 -51.70
C GLY A 742 -4.55 -26.09 -51.46
N ASP A 743 -4.90 -26.94 -52.45
CA ASP A 743 -4.73 -28.40 -52.32
C ASP A 743 -3.25 -28.75 -52.53
N LEU A 744 -2.58 -28.18 -53.53
CA LEU A 744 -1.16 -28.35 -53.80
C LEU A 744 -0.28 -27.91 -52.63
N VAL A 745 -0.57 -26.75 -52.04
CA VAL A 745 0.18 -26.24 -50.88
C VAL A 745 0.01 -27.15 -49.67
N ARG A 746 -1.19 -27.70 -49.43
CA ARG A 746 -1.45 -28.60 -48.33
C ARG A 746 -0.58 -29.86 -48.37
N GLY A 747 -0.44 -30.44 -49.57
CA GLY A 747 0.45 -31.60 -49.80
C GLY A 747 1.91 -31.24 -49.55
N ALA A 748 2.40 -30.18 -50.20
CA ALA A 748 3.78 -29.69 -50.05
C ALA A 748 4.14 -29.31 -48.62
N SER A 749 3.30 -28.56 -47.90
CA SER A 749 3.56 -28.12 -46.53
C SER A 749 3.59 -29.30 -45.56
N LYS A 750 2.81 -30.34 -45.77
CA LYS A 750 2.86 -31.56 -44.93
C LYS A 750 4.23 -32.25 -45.07
N MET A 751 4.81 -32.28 -46.25
CA MET A 751 6.16 -32.80 -46.48
C MET A 751 7.24 -31.95 -45.82
N LEU A 752 7.02 -30.64 -45.76
CA LEU A 752 7.91 -29.71 -45.04
C LEU A 752 7.79 -29.80 -43.51
N GLY A 753 6.93 -30.71 -42.98
CA GLY A 753 6.72 -30.85 -41.54
C GLY A 753 5.83 -29.74 -40.93
N GLY A 754 4.90 -29.18 -41.72
CA GLY A 754 4.04 -28.08 -41.26
C GLY A 754 2.65 -28.10 -41.90
N GLY A 755 2.07 -26.92 -42.09
CA GLY A 755 0.72 -26.75 -42.63
C GLY A 755 0.64 -25.56 -43.60
N GLY A 756 -0.36 -25.60 -44.43
CA GLY A 756 -0.62 -24.56 -45.40
C GLY A 756 -2.05 -24.60 -45.94
N GLY A 757 -2.43 -23.50 -46.63
CA GLY A 757 -3.71 -23.38 -47.26
C GLY A 757 -3.89 -22.01 -47.91
N GLY A 758 -5.04 -21.77 -48.52
CA GLY A 758 -5.35 -20.51 -49.15
C GLY A 758 -6.55 -20.62 -50.11
N LYS A 759 -6.66 -19.67 -50.98
CA LYS A 759 -7.70 -19.63 -51.98
C LYS A 759 -7.32 -20.52 -53.17
N PRO A 760 -8.27 -20.85 -54.05
CA PRO A 760 -7.97 -21.64 -55.29
C PRO A 760 -6.93 -21.01 -56.21
N ASP A 761 -6.82 -19.70 -56.24
CA ASP A 761 -5.92 -18.92 -57.11
C ASP A 761 -4.53 -18.65 -56.49
N PHE A 762 -4.45 -18.63 -55.17
CA PHE A 762 -3.21 -18.43 -54.40
C PHE A 762 -3.28 -19.10 -53.04
N ALA A 763 -2.24 -19.82 -52.69
CA ALA A 763 -2.09 -20.45 -51.38
C ALA A 763 -0.62 -20.43 -50.92
N GLN A 764 -0.45 -20.54 -49.59
CA GLN A 764 0.86 -20.53 -48.97
C GLN A 764 0.92 -21.52 -47.81
N GLY A 765 2.12 -21.92 -47.46
CA GLY A 765 2.37 -22.78 -46.34
C GLY A 765 3.83 -22.86 -46.00
N GLY A 766 4.14 -23.54 -44.90
CA GLY A 766 5.52 -23.71 -44.47
C GLY A 766 5.65 -24.90 -43.55
N GLY A 767 6.83 -25.09 -43.02
CA GLY A 767 7.16 -26.19 -42.12
C GLY A 767 8.42 -25.94 -41.31
N SER A 768 9.03 -27.05 -40.86
CA SER A 768 10.26 -27.03 -40.05
C SER A 768 11.43 -27.80 -40.72
N ASP A 769 11.17 -28.50 -41.83
CA ASP A 769 12.19 -29.32 -42.51
C ASP A 769 12.54 -28.74 -43.90
N ALA A 770 13.58 -27.90 -43.92
CA ALA A 770 14.07 -27.29 -45.14
C ALA A 770 14.72 -28.30 -46.14
N ALA A 771 15.20 -29.46 -45.66
CA ALA A 771 15.78 -30.47 -46.53
C ALA A 771 14.76 -31.12 -47.47
N GLN A 772 13.49 -31.02 -47.16
CA GLN A 772 12.40 -31.58 -47.95
C GLN A 772 11.86 -30.64 -49.05
N ILE A 773 12.43 -29.43 -49.20
CA ILE A 773 11.90 -28.42 -50.14
C ILE A 773 11.85 -28.98 -51.56
N ASP A 774 12.94 -29.59 -52.05
CA ASP A 774 13.01 -30.11 -53.42
C ASP A 774 12.05 -31.29 -53.63
N ALA A 775 11.99 -32.22 -52.67
CA ALA A 775 11.05 -33.33 -52.70
C ALA A 775 9.58 -32.87 -52.65
N ALA A 776 9.27 -31.85 -51.86
CA ALA A 776 7.93 -31.25 -51.79
C ALA A 776 7.53 -30.57 -53.10
N LEU A 777 8.45 -29.86 -53.75
CA LEU A 777 8.23 -29.24 -55.08
C LEU A 777 8.02 -30.30 -56.15
N GLU A 778 8.83 -31.38 -56.21
CA GLU A 778 8.62 -32.50 -57.16
C GLU A 778 7.28 -33.21 -56.95
N ALA A 779 6.86 -33.44 -55.68
CA ALA A 779 5.55 -34.00 -55.37
C ALA A 779 4.42 -33.12 -55.86
N LEU A 780 4.51 -31.79 -55.61
CA LEU A 780 3.56 -30.79 -56.07
C LEU A 780 3.50 -30.75 -57.60
N GLN A 781 4.65 -30.80 -58.26
CA GLN A 781 4.70 -30.84 -59.72
C GLN A 781 4.00 -32.07 -60.31
N ARG A 782 4.24 -33.24 -59.75
CA ARG A 782 3.56 -34.50 -60.13
C ARG A 782 2.06 -34.45 -59.89
N GLU A 783 1.62 -33.81 -58.83
CA GLU A 783 0.19 -33.67 -58.48
C GLU A 783 -0.49 -32.72 -59.46
N ALA A 784 0.13 -31.56 -59.76
CA ALA A 784 -0.37 -30.59 -60.73
C ALA A 784 -0.54 -31.10 -62.16
N VAL A 785 0.27 -32.11 -62.58
CA VAL A 785 0.20 -32.74 -63.92
C VAL A 785 -0.80 -33.88 -63.94
N LYS A 786 -1.15 -34.49 -62.82
CA LYS A 786 -2.12 -35.62 -62.74
C LYS A 786 -3.57 -35.15 -62.67
N ALA A 787 -3.79 -33.91 -62.21
CA ALA A 787 -5.10 -33.33 -62.12
C ALA A 787 -5.58 -32.81 -63.47
#